data_f8c19459f06050c5aa1793b5aee2d145
#
_entry.id   f8c19459f06050c5aa1793b5aee2d145
#
_cell.length_a   1.000
_cell.length_b   1.000
_cell.length_c   1.000
_cell.angle_alpha   90.00
_cell.angle_beta   90.00
_cell.angle_gamma   90.00
#
_symmetry.space_group_name_H-M   'P 1'
#
loop_
_entity.id
_entity.type
_entity.pdbx_description
1 polymer ?
#
loop_
_entity_poly.entity_id
_entity_poly.type
_entity_poly.pdbx_seq_one_letter_code
_entity_poly.pdbx_strand_id
1 'polypeptide(L)'
;MGILGRAANRRAVLAAAATTGLAAVAGAVWSMTGGHPADPYAKVATTPTDETSAFPAASQLSYLQVIAHPDDDLYFMNPGVQRTISRGSKVTTVLITSGEGDGINLDTDDKNRNKAPVDYAGYSASRHNGHRAAYARMATGNADAKWKLEAVTLAGGLQVERCTLVDRPTITLYYFNLRKGPEDPDHPSLAISELWSGAMPSQATLPVPGSPVKAVQSISKDQLLAALVDVLTKYRPTVVRTLDPDPEHDTRESGYVISDHRDHTAVARFTLHAVTTYRDKTGATPAVDHFRGYANRYWPHNLSVEDVANKATFIKTYSGFDGRPCPAHNCGDYQLGPNPVRSTHIYSTKLRHEPTTNWLVRGADGRLSLYAVLAGRVVGWQEKTAGKDDWVGPTLIDEGRAGGWMLPVVNAVAGRDGRVHLIALRRTEASRGEAKLEVVHTVRAAGAETFGKWQTLAGPDSGEREQHEIGVPTAAADGDGRLLVFVRNYAQGLSTIVEDKASAWSDWTDLGGTLIQDGPTAFTRKDGRVEVYAADKTGVQCWRQDAPGADLQQGADVQTGPVASGRVTVVEAEDGSLALFYRQAKTAEVRSVRQQHPDGDWSAKSVALAGGDGVGPVATLWRSGKDAGDALSVRLGTDLAAHGLVGKDGSEQWPTLGDVTVLRSASLALSQDGTPVVAVLGADGHPRVARYGSVAGGVGRYSTAAGDAGFGAWKAL
;
A
#
# COMPACT_ATOMS: atom_id res chain seq x y z
N MET A 1 29.59 -32.12 30.54
CA MET A 1 28.86 -33.29 30.02
C MET A 1 27.37 -32.99 30.00
N GLY A 2 26.79 -32.93 28.84
CA GLY A 2 25.34 -33.11 28.62
C GLY A 2 24.48 -31.85 28.57
N ILE A 3 24.57 -31.01 27.53
CA ILE A 3 23.44 -30.21 27.01
C ILE A 3 23.58 -30.17 25.50
N LEU A 4 23.07 -31.18 24.86
CA LEU A 4 22.80 -31.18 23.40
C LEU A 4 21.56 -32.06 23.22
N GLY A 5 20.46 -31.48 22.74
CA GLY A 5 19.27 -32.23 22.36
C GLY A 5 17.95 -31.64 22.86
N ARG A 6 17.52 -30.48 22.36
CA ARG A 6 16.12 -30.00 22.46
C ARG A 6 15.80 -28.86 21.47
N ALA A 7 16.20 -28.95 20.23
CA ALA A 7 15.78 -27.96 19.21
C ALA A 7 14.82 -28.51 18.15
N ALA A 8 14.52 -29.82 18.13
CA ALA A 8 13.82 -30.45 17.01
C ALA A 8 12.30 -30.63 17.16
N ASN A 9 11.69 -30.32 18.33
CA ASN A 9 10.29 -30.76 18.58
C ASN A 9 9.25 -29.64 18.84
N ARG A 10 9.53 -28.39 18.53
CA ARG A 10 8.52 -27.32 18.70
C ARG A 10 7.69 -26.95 17.46
N ARG A 11 7.96 -27.55 16.29
CA ARG A 11 7.19 -27.29 15.06
C ARG A 11 5.90 -28.10 14.90
N ALA A 12 5.65 -29.09 15.73
CA ALA A 12 4.54 -30.04 15.53
C ALA A 12 3.25 -29.75 16.32
N VAL A 13 3.23 -28.81 17.26
CA VAL A 13 2.10 -28.68 18.23
C VAL A 13 1.10 -27.56 17.87
N LEU A 14 1.37 -26.68 16.91
CA LEU A 14 0.44 -25.58 16.55
C LEU A 14 -0.48 -25.85 15.35
N ALA A 15 -0.46 -27.05 14.78
CA ALA A 15 -1.22 -27.39 13.57
C ALA A 15 -2.66 -27.88 13.83
N ALA A 16 -3.07 -28.10 15.09
CA ALA A 16 -4.31 -28.86 15.37
C ALA A 16 -5.58 -28.01 15.66
N ALA A 17 -5.52 -26.69 15.76
CA ALA A 17 -6.66 -25.90 16.25
C ALA A 17 -7.42 -25.05 15.20
N ALA A 18 -7.04 -25.08 13.92
CA ALA A 18 -7.64 -24.19 12.90
C ALA A 18 -8.39 -24.90 11.74
N THR A 19 -8.70 -26.18 11.86
CA THR A 19 -9.06 -27.01 10.68
C THR A 19 -10.54 -27.14 10.35
N THR A 20 -11.48 -26.50 11.02
CA THR A 20 -12.92 -26.79 10.77
C THR A 20 -13.72 -25.73 10.01
N GLY A 21 -13.13 -24.61 9.59
CA GLY A 21 -13.88 -23.52 8.95
C GLY A 21 -13.60 -23.25 7.47
N LEU A 22 -12.53 -23.74 6.90
CA LEU A 22 -12.03 -23.32 5.57
C LEU A 22 -12.09 -24.37 4.46
N ALA A 23 -12.36 -25.64 4.79
CA ALA A 23 -12.39 -26.72 3.80
C ALA A 23 -13.56 -26.62 2.80
N ALA A 24 -14.66 -25.93 3.17
CA ALA A 24 -15.86 -25.84 2.30
C ALA A 24 -15.72 -24.81 1.17
N VAL A 25 -14.89 -23.76 1.33
CA VAL A 25 -14.72 -22.70 0.32
C VAL A 25 -13.68 -23.08 -0.73
N ALA A 26 -12.61 -23.74 -0.34
CA ALA A 26 -11.58 -24.20 -1.28
C ALA A 26 -12.06 -25.33 -2.21
N GLY A 27 -12.95 -26.21 -1.73
CA GLY A 27 -13.52 -27.29 -2.53
C GLY A 27 -14.45 -26.82 -3.67
N ALA A 28 -15.16 -25.73 -3.47
CA ALA A 28 -16.09 -25.18 -4.47
C ALA A 28 -15.39 -24.55 -5.68
N VAL A 29 -14.17 -23.99 -5.49
CA VAL A 29 -13.38 -23.40 -6.59
C VAL A 29 -12.74 -24.46 -7.49
N TRP A 30 -12.47 -25.67 -6.98
CA TRP A 30 -11.78 -26.72 -7.73
C TRP A 30 -12.69 -27.63 -8.55
N SER A 31 -14.00 -27.71 -8.25
CA SER A 31 -14.92 -28.58 -8.99
C SER A 31 -15.51 -27.95 -10.27
N MET A 32 -15.21 -26.68 -10.56
CA MET A 32 -15.72 -25.98 -11.75
C MET A 32 -14.72 -25.83 -12.91
N THR A 33 -13.54 -26.41 -12.85
CA THR A 33 -12.50 -26.21 -13.88
C THR A 33 -12.41 -27.35 -14.91
N GLY A 34 -13.53 -27.70 -15.51
CA GLY A 34 -13.56 -28.51 -16.75
C GLY A 34 -13.58 -27.69 -18.05
N GLY A 35 -13.34 -26.40 -18.00
CA GLY A 35 -13.20 -25.49 -19.15
C GLY A 35 -12.31 -24.31 -18.78
N HIS A 36 -11.38 -23.93 -19.66
CA HIS A 36 -10.63 -22.69 -19.47
C HIS A 36 -11.62 -21.54 -19.32
N PRO A 37 -11.69 -20.84 -18.18
CA PRO A 37 -12.47 -19.60 -18.14
C PRO A 37 -11.80 -18.64 -19.11
N ALA A 38 -12.59 -18.08 -20.03
CA ALA A 38 -12.14 -16.96 -20.85
C ALA A 38 -11.66 -15.86 -19.89
N ASP A 39 -10.46 -15.34 -20.16
CA ASP A 39 -9.87 -14.24 -19.40
C ASP A 39 -10.87 -13.07 -19.35
N PRO A 40 -11.46 -12.75 -18.20
CA PRO A 40 -12.44 -11.65 -18.11
C PRO A 40 -11.84 -10.31 -18.47
N TYR A 41 -10.51 -10.20 -18.54
CA TYR A 41 -9.78 -8.99 -18.86
C TYR A 41 -9.34 -8.88 -20.33
N ALA A 42 -9.48 -9.96 -21.13
CA ALA A 42 -9.13 -9.93 -22.55
C ALA A 42 -10.06 -9.03 -23.41
N LYS A 43 -11.15 -8.53 -22.84
CA LYS A 43 -12.13 -7.68 -23.56
C LYS A 43 -12.10 -6.19 -23.23
N VAL A 44 -11.12 -5.69 -22.45
CA VAL A 44 -11.02 -4.25 -22.13
C VAL A 44 -10.11 -3.49 -23.10
N ALA A 45 -9.73 -4.05 -24.21
CA ALA A 45 -8.81 -3.44 -25.15
C ALA A 45 -9.51 -2.92 -26.41
N THR A 46 -10.56 -2.12 -26.30
CA THR A 46 -10.96 -1.18 -27.38
C THR A 46 -11.93 -0.15 -26.81
N THR A 47 -11.40 0.90 -26.19
CA THR A 47 -12.17 2.13 -26.02
C THR A 47 -11.80 3.08 -27.16
N PRO A 48 -12.75 3.73 -27.83
CA PRO A 48 -12.46 4.79 -28.78
C PRO A 48 -11.73 5.92 -28.07
N THR A 49 -10.64 6.37 -28.66
CA THR A 49 -9.92 7.57 -28.24
C THR A 49 -10.82 8.77 -28.47
N ASP A 50 -11.45 9.25 -27.42
CA ASP A 50 -12.09 10.56 -27.43
C ASP A 50 -10.99 11.61 -27.15
N GLU A 51 -10.71 12.47 -28.12
CA GLU A 51 -9.62 13.46 -28.10
C GLU A 51 -9.83 14.61 -27.07
N THR A 52 -10.79 14.50 -26.17
CA THR A 52 -11.11 15.53 -25.16
C THR A 52 -10.63 15.23 -23.75
N SER A 53 -9.99 14.06 -23.51
CA SER A 53 -9.48 13.71 -22.18
C SER A 53 -8.12 14.39 -21.92
N ALA A 54 -8.11 15.39 -21.05
CA ALA A 54 -6.90 16.07 -20.58
C ALA A 54 -5.99 15.16 -19.69
N PHE A 55 -6.24 13.86 -19.67
CA PHE A 55 -5.55 12.90 -18.79
C PHE A 55 -4.64 11.99 -19.62
N PRO A 56 -3.42 11.67 -19.12
CA PRO A 56 -2.58 10.73 -19.83
C PRO A 56 -3.27 9.36 -19.89
N ALA A 57 -3.33 8.80 -21.09
CA ALA A 57 -3.79 7.44 -21.28
C ALA A 57 -2.95 6.47 -20.43
N ALA A 58 -3.51 5.35 -19.99
CA ALA A 58 -2.78 4.35 -19.21
C ALA A 58 -1.47 3.91 -19.86
N SER A 59 -1.41 3.88 -21.20
CA SER A 59 -0.20 3.59 -22.01
C SER A 59 0.93 4.61 -21.87
N GLN A 60 0.65 5.80 -21.37
CA GLN A 60 1.66 6.84 -21.09
C GLN A 60 2.24 6.71 -19.69
N LEU A 61 1.53 6.03 -18.78
CA LEU A 61 2.00 5.78 -17.42
C LEU A 61 3.15 4.79 -17.41
N SER A 62 4.12 5.01 -16.54
CA SER A 62 5.31 4.16 -16.40
C SER A 62 5.49 3.75 -14.95
N TYR A 63 5.44 2.45 -14.70
CA TYR A 63 5.66 1.84 -13.40
C TYR A 63 7.03 1.17 -13.37
N LEU A 64 7.78 1.42 -12.32
CA LEU A 64 9.06 0.76 -12.07
C LEU A 64 8.99 0.06 -10.72
N GLN A 65 9.27 -1.25 -10.70
CA GLN A 65 9.33 -2.05 -9.50
C GLN A 65 10.77 -2.42 -9.21
N VAL A 66 11.21 -2.30 -7.96
CA VAL A 66 12.52 -2.78 -7.51
C VAL A 66 12.29 -3.79 -6.40
N ILE A 67 12.67 -5.03 -6.65
CA ILE A 67 12.44 -6.18 -5.79
C ILE A 67 13.74 -6.93 -5.49
N ALA A 68 13.73 -7.72 -4.44
CA ALA A 68 14.90 -8.48 -4.03
C ALA A 68 15.00 -9.81 -4.80
N HIS A 69 13.92 -10.60 -4.83
CA HIS A 69 13.90 -11.98 -5.36
C HIS A 69 12.93 -12.14 -6.53
N PRO A 70 13.07 -13.19 -7.37
CA PRO A 70 12.28 -13.34 -8.60
C PRO A 70 10.81 -13.77 -8.42
N ASP A 71 10.17 -13.42 -7.32
CA ASP A 71 8.77 -13.74 -7.02
C ASP A 71 8.12 -12.71 -6.07
N ASP A 72 8.89 -11.78 -5.50
CA ASP A 72 8.40 -10.80 -4.53
C ASP A 72 7.21 -9.99 -5.05
N ASP A 73 7.26 -9.56 -6.29
CA ASP A 73 6.18 -8.80 -6.94
C ASP A 73 4.94 -9.66 -7.21
N LEU A 74 5.13 -10.94 -7.47
CA LEU A 74 4.03 -11.89 -7.65
C LEU A 74 3.31 -12.15 -6.32
N TYR A 75 4.07 -12.30 -5.21
CA TYR A 75 3.52 -12.56 -3.89
C TYR A 75 3.06 -11.31 -3.14
N PHE A 76 3.75 -10.19 -3.27
CA PHE A 76 3.52 -9.04 -2.40
C PHE A 76 2.89 -7.83 -3.10
N MET A 77 3.09 -7.67 -4.43
CA MET A 77 2.59 -6.53 -5.19
C MET A 77 1.41 -6.86 -6.11
N ASN A 78 1.20 -8.16 -6.48
CA ASN A 78 -0.01 -8.57 -7.18
C ASN A 78 -1.23 -8.57 -6.23
N PRO A 79 -2.41 -8.19 -6.76
CA PRO A 79 -2.80 -8.00 -8.17
C PRO A 79 -2.39 -6.65 -8.79
N GLY A 80 -1.76 -5.73 -8.06
CA GLY A 80 -1.43 -4.40 -8.57
C GLY A 80 -0.53 -4.40 -9.82
N VAL A 81 0.42 -5.35 -9.93
CA VAL A 81 1.29 -5.49 -11.11
C VAL A 81 0.49 -5.93 -12.32
N GLN A 82 -0.28 -7.01 -12.18
CA GLN A 82 -1.13 -7.54 -13.23
C GLN A 82 -2.13 -6.49 -13.75
N ARG A 83 -2.80 -5.76 -12.84
CA ARG A 83 -3.76 -4.71 -13.20
C ARG A 83 -3.10 -3.58 -13.98
N THR A 84 -1.90 -3.17 -13.58
CA THR A 84 -1.10 -2.15 -14.28
C THR A 84 -0.79 -2.61 -15.73
N ILE A 85 -0.38 -3.87 -15.90
CA ILE A 85 -0.12 -4.49 -17.20
C ILE A 85 -1.41 -4.54 -18.05
N SER A 86 -2.53 -4.99 -17.47
CA SER A 86 -3.83 -5.10 -18.16
C SER A 86 -4.38 -3.76 -18.63
N ARG A 87 -4.12 -2.68 -17.90
CA ARG A 87 -4.48 -1.32 -18.36
C ARG A 87 -3.56 -0.79 -19.50
N GLY A 88 -2.54 -1.55 -19.88
CA GLY A 88 -1.62 -1.17 -20.98
C GLY A 88 -0.47 -0.24 -20.56
N SER A 89 -0.25 -0.01 -19.27
CA SER A 89 0.85 0.81 -18.79
C SER A 89 2.21 0.17 -19.08
N LYS A 90 3.27 1.00 -19.11
CA LYS A 90 4.66 0.54 -19.21
C LYS A 90 5.07 -0.01 -17.84
N VAL A 91 5.67 -1.19 -17.83
CA VAL A 91 6.14 -1.84 -16.60
C VAL A 91 7.58 -2.27 -16.74
N THR A 92 8.42 -1.79 -15.83
CA THR A 92 9.82 -2.22 -15.71
C THR A 92 10.02 -2.79 -14.32
N THR A 93 10.54 -4.03 -14.23
CA THR A 93 10.89 -4.67 -12.96
C THR A 93 12.39 -4.90 -12.89
N VAL A 94 13.01 -4.48 -11.78
CA VAL A 94 14.43 -4.66 -11.47
C VAL A 94 14.55 -5.65 -10.32
N LEU A 95 15.22 -6.77 -10.57
CA LEU A 95 15.51 -7.81 -9.60
C LEU A 95 16.98 -7.67 -9.18
N ILE A 96 17.20 -7.44 -7.91
CA ILE A 96 18.55 -7.15 -7.39
C ILE A 96 19.36 -8.42 -7.20
N THR A 97 18.78 -9.43 -6.51
CA THR A 97 19.49 -10.69 -6.27
C THR A 97 19.20 -11.72 -7.36
N SER A 98 20.07 -12.72 -7.46
CA SER A 98 19.86 -13.87 -8.33
C SER A 98 18.77 -14.83 -7.80
N GLY A 99 18.39 -14.70 -6.51
CA GLY A 99 17.39 -15.54 -5.87
C GLY A 99 17.80 -17.01 -5.79
N GLU A 100 19.10 -17.29 -5.65
CA GLU A 100 19.68 -18.64 -5.72
C GLU A 100 19.29 -19.56 -4.56
N GLY A 101 18.69 -19.02 -3.48
CA GLY A 101 18.30 -19.79 -2.30
C GLY A 101 19.41 -20.69 -1.76
N ASP A 102 19.09 -21.93 -1.44
CA ASP A 102 20.05 -22.96 -1.09
C ASP A 102 20.58 -23.76 -2.31
N GLY A 103 20.18 -23.39 -3.51
CA GLY A 103 20.60 -24.04 -4.77
C GLY A 103 19.92 -25.38 -5.03
N ILE A 104 18.87 -25.75 -4.28
CA ILE A 104 18.17 -27.02 -4.43
C ILE A 104 16.75 -26.80 -4.95
N ASN A 105 16.53 -27.08 -6.24
CA ASN A 105 15.23 -26.89 -6.88
C ASN A 105 14.26 -28.06 -6.63
N LEU A 106 14.06 -28.41 -5.36
CA LEU A 106 13.09 -29.41 -4.90
C LEU A 106 12.32 -28.84 -3.72
N ASP A 107 11.10 -29.33 -3.50
CA ASP A 107 10.29 -28.96 -2.36
C ASP A 107 10.99 -29.27 -1.03
N THR A 108 10.76 -28.44 -0.01
CA THR A 108 11.32 -28.68 1.33
C THR A 108 10.92 -30.03 1.93
N ASP A 109 9.77 -30.55 1.52
CA ASP A 109 9.22 -31.83 1.98
C ASP A 109 9.59 -33.01 1.05
N ASP A 110 10.35 -32.75 -0.04
CA ASP A 110 10.77 -33.83 -0.94
C ASP A 110 11.82 -34.72 -0.25
N LYS A 111 11.53 -36.02 -0.17
CA LYS A 111 12.41 -37.05 0.45
C LYS A 111 13.79 -37.15 -0.20
N ASN A 112 13.95 -36.69 -1.44
CA ASN A 112 15.22 -36.72 -2.18
C ASN A 112 15.99 -35.41 -2.05
N ARG A 113 15.43 -34.36 -1.41
CA ARG A 113 16.05 -33.03 -1.30
C ARG A 113 17.46 -33.09 -0.74
N ASN A 114 17.67 -33.84 0.33
CA ASN A 114 18.99 -33.99 0.98
C ASN A 114 20.02 -34.75 0.12
N LYS A 115 19.61 -35.34 -1.01
CA LYS A 115 20.47 -36.05 -1.96
C LYS A 115 20.69 -35.28 -3.25
N ALA A 116 19.94 -34.20 -3.46
CA ALA A 116 20.05 -33.37 -4.65
C ALA A 116 21.35 -32.54 -4.61
N PRO A 117 22.03 -32.42 -5.76
CA PRO A 117 23.21 -31.56 -5.84
C PRO A 117 22.79 -30.08 -5.67
N VAL A 118 23.64 -29.31 -4.99
CA VAL A 118 23.50 -27.87 -4.91
C VAL A 118 23.90 -27.24 -6.24
N ASP A 119 22.98 -26.51 -6.88
CA ASP A 119 23.21 -25.79 -8.13
C ASP A 119 22.56 -24.38 -8.03
N TYR A 120 23.26 -23.44 -7.45
CA TYR A 120 22.81 -22.06 -7.29
C TYR A 120 22.47 -21.40 -8.64
N ALA A 121 23.30 -21.59 -9.65
CA ALA A 121 23.13 -20.96 -10.95
C ALA A 121 21.92 -21.55 -11.70
N GLY A 122 21.77 -22.86 -11.70
CA GLY A 122 20.61 -23.55 -12.30
C GLY A 122 19.31 -23.23 -11.59
N TYR A 123 19.34 -23.13 -10.25
CA TYR A 123 18.16 -22.72 -9.48
C TYR A 123 17.72 -21.30 -9.84
N SER A 124 18.67 -20.35 -9.91
CA SER A 124 18.38 -18.97 -10.36
C SER A 124 17.82 -18.93 -11.78
N ALA A 125 18.41 -19.70 -12.71
CA ALA A 125 17.91 -19.80 -14.08
C ALA A 125 16.45 -20.27 -14.14
N SER A 126 16.10 -21.25 -13.34
CA SER A 126 14.74 -21.77 -13.23
C SER A 126 13.77 -20.70 -12.73
N ARG A 127 14.12 -19.97 -11.67
CA ARG A 127 13.30 -18.88 -11.13
C ARG A 127 13.14 -17.73 -12.12
N HIS A 128 14.20 -17.32 -12.81
CA HIS A 128 14.12 -16.29 -13.86
C HIS A 128 13.20 -16.72 -15.00
N ASN A 129 13.24 -18.00 -15.39
CA ASN A 129 12.35 -18.52 -16.41
C ASN A 129 10.89 -18.47 -15.95
N GLY A 130 10.60 -18.93 -14.74
CA GLY A 130 9.26 -18.84 -14.13
C GLY A 130 8.75 -17.41 -14.05
N HIS A 131 9.59 -16.47 -13.64
CA HIS A 131 9.24 -15.06 -13.55
C HIS A 131 8.90 -14.47 -14.93
N ARG A 132 9.72 -14.73 -15.96
CA ARG A 132 9.41 -14.33 -17.33
C ARG A 132 8.10 -14.93 -17.83
N ALA A 133 7.83 -16.21 -17.54
CA ALA A 133 6.59 -16.88 -17.92
C ALA A 133 5.35 -16.24 -17.25
N ALA A 134 5.43 -15.90 -15.97
CA ALA A 134 4.35 -15.21 -15.26
C ALA A 134 4.05 -13.85 -15.88
N TYR A 135 5.08 -13.04 -16.19
CA TYR A 135 4.89 -11.74 -16.84
C TYR A 135 4.37 -11.87 -18.27
N ALA A 136 4.88 -12.84 -19.04
CA ALA A 136 4.38 -13.13 -20.37
C ALA A 136 2.87 -13.44 -20.32
N ARG A 137 2.46 -14.30 -19.40
CA ARG A 137 1.04 -14.63 -19.20
C ARG A 137 0.20 -13.43 -18.76
N MET A 138 0.67 -12.60 -17.82
CA MET A 138 -0.02 -11.37 -17.42
C MET A 138 -0.22 -10.41 -18.60
N ALA A 139 0.76 -10.32 -19.49
CA ALA A 139 0.78 -9.34 -20.57
C ALA A 139 0.07 -9.80 -21.85
N THR A 140 0.08 -11.10 -22.16
CA THR A 140 -0.36 -11.67 -23.44
C THR A 140 -1.36 -12.83 -23.29
N GLY A 141 -1.58 -13.35 -22.09
CA GLY A 141 -2.32 -14.59 -21.85
C GLY A 141 -1.50 -15.86 -22.14
N ASN A 142 -0.32 -15.74 -22.74
CA ASN A 142 0.56 -16.86 -23.13
C ASN A 142 1.86 -16.85 -22.31
N ALA A 143 2.08 -17.89 -21.50
CA ALA A 143 3.28 -18.03 -20.69
C ALA A 143 4.57 -18.28 -21.52
N ASP A 144 4.43 -18.83 -22.74
CA ASP A 144 5.52 -19.14 -23.67
C ASP A 144 5.86 -17.98 -24.62
N ALA A 145 5.27 -16.78 -24.44
CA ALA A 145 5.56 -15.63 -25.26
C ALA A 145 7.06 -15.28 -25.20
N LYS A 146 7.63 -14.89 -26.33
CA LYS A 146 9.08 -14.76 -26.51
C LYS A 146 9.64 -13.51 -25.87
N TRP A 147 10.82 -13.66 -25.27
CA TRP A 147 11.61 -12.58 -24.70
C TRP A 147 12.88 -12.33 -25.53
N LYS A 148 13.20 -11.06 -25.76
CA LYS A 148 14.53 -10.65 -26.24
C LYS A 148 15.43 -10.42 -25.02
N LEU A 149 16.53 -11.17 -24.94
CA LEU A 149 17.51 -11.08 -23.86
C LEU A 149 18.77 -10.36 -24.36
N GLU A 150 19.23 -9.37 -23.62
CA GLU A 150 20.38 -8.54 -23.98
C GLU A 150 21.24 -8.27 -22.75
N ALA A 151 22.58 -8.33 -22.91
CA ALA A 151 23.50 -7.77 -21.94
C ALA A 151 23.56 -6.24 -22.13
N VAL A 152 23.28 -5.50 -21.09
CA VAL A 152 23.39 -4.02 -21.11
C VAL A 152 24.28 -3.55 -19.97
N THR A 153 25.12 -2.55 -20.25
CA THR A 153 25.94 -1.91 -19.22
C THR A 153 25.24 -0.67 -18.74
N LEU A 154 25.00 -0.59 -17.44
CA LEU A 154 24.40 0.55 -16.76
C LEU A 154 25.49 1.48 -16.21
N ALA A 155 25.08 2.66 -15.75
CA ALA A 155 25.98 3.57 -15.04
C ALA A 155 26.63 2.85 -13.85
N GLY A 156 27.89 3.19 -13.56
CA GLY A 156 28.70 2.46 -12.58
C GLY A 156 29.40 1.21 -13.13
N GLY A 157 29.16 0.87 -14.41
CA GLY A 157 29.82 -0.23 -15.11
C GLY A 157 29.22 -1.62 -14.89
N LEU A 158 28.09 -1.71 -14.16
CA LEU A 158 27.39 -2.97 -13.93
C LEU A 158 26.76 -3.49 -15.24
N GLN A 159 27.14 -4.69 -15.68
CA GLN A 159 26.45 -5.42 -16.73
C GLN A 159 25.28 -6.21 -16.15
N VAL A 160 24.09 -6.05 -16.75
CA VAL A 160 22.86 -6.71 -16.34
C VAL A 160 22.16 -7.35 -17.53
N GLU A 161 21.38 -8.39 -17.25
CA GLU A 161 20.47 -8.95 -18.26
C GLU A 161 19.22 -8.07 -18.33
N ARG A 162 18.89 -7.61 -19.55
CA ARG A 162 17.62 -6.97 -19.86
C ARG A 162 16.77 -7.89 -20.72
N CYS A 163 15.58 -8.21 -20.26
CA CYS A 163 14.58 -8.97 -20.99
C CYS A 163 13.46 -8.05 -21.42
N THR A 164 13.15 -8.00 -22.73
CA THR A 164 12.02 -7.25 -23.27
C THR A 164 11.04 -8.23 -23.91
N LEU A 165 9.75 -8.17 -23.50
CA LEU A 165 8.73 -9.04 -24.04
C LEU A 165 8.45 -8.65 -25.52
N VAL A 166 8.60 -9.59 -26.46
CA VAL A 166 8.55 -9.29 -27.89
C VAL A 166 7.19 -8.74 -28.30
N ASP A 167 6.10 -9.38 -27.86
CA ASP A 167 4.73 -9.03 -28.22
C ASP A 167 4.22 -7.78 -27.46
N ARG A 168 4.88 -7.40 -26.36
CA ARG A 168 4.55 -6.24 -25.51
C ARG A 168 5.84 -5.54 -25.06
N PRO A 169 6.54 -4.78 -25.94
CA PRO A 169 7.84 -4.17 -25.62
C PRO A 169 7.83 -3.13 -24.48
N THR A 170 6.65 -2.77 -24.03
CA THR A 170 6.45 -1.92 -22.83
C THR A 170 6.70 -2.67 -21.52
N ILE A 171 6.86 -4.00 -21.57
CA ILE A 171 7.17 -4.85 -20.42
C ILE A 171 8.65 -5.23 -20.48
N THR A 172 9.40 -4.84 -19.46
CA THR A 172 10.86 -5.03 -19.38
C THR A 172 11.26 -5.55 -18.00
N LEU A 173 12.11 -6.56 -17.96
CA LEU A 173 12.70 -7.10 -16.73
C LEU A 173 14.21 -6.90 -16.76
N TYR A 174 14.79 -6.56 -15.61
CA TYR A 174 16.23 -6.46 -15.40
C TYR A 174 16.64 -7.42 -14.31
N TYR A 175 17.60 -8.30 -14.59
CA TYR A 175 18.22 -9.20 -13.61
C TYR A 175 19.64 -8.71 -13.33
N PHE A 176 19.86 -8.21 -12.11
CA PHE A 176 21.18 -7.71 -11.67
C PHE A 176 22.06 -8.84 -11.14
N ASN A 177 21.43 -9.89 -10.65
CA ASN A 177 22.07 -11.14 -10.23
C ASN A 177 23.14 -10.98 -9.14
N LEU A 178 23.00 -10.04 -8.21
CA LEU A 178 23.84 -10.02 -7.02
C LEU A 178 23.56 -11.29 -6.20
N ARG A 179 24.60 -11.91 -5.68
CA ARG A 179 24.42 -13.08 -4.83
C ARG A 179 23.73 -12.70 -3.54
N LYS A 180 22.75 -13.52 -3.15
CA LYS A 180 22.11 -13.44 -1.84
C LYS A 180 23.12 -13.82 -0.75
N GLY A 181 24.04 -14.73 -1.06
CA GLY A 181 24.96 -15.37 -0.14
C GLY A 181 24.39 -16.68 0.42
N PRO A 182 25.22 -17.52 1.05
CA PRO A 182 24.77 -18.81 1.55
C PRO A 182 23.72 -18.63 2.64
N GLU A 183 22.66 -19.43 2.61
CA GLU A 183 21.78 -19.61 3.75
C GLU A 183 22.45 -20.55 4.74
N ASP A 184 23.17 -19.97 5.70
CA ASP A 184 23.62 -20.65 6.89
C ASP A 184 22.55 -20.48 7.98
N PRO A 185 22.03 -21.54 8.59
CA PRO A 185 21.05 -21.42 9.69
C PRO A 185 21.56 -20.57 10.86
N ASP A 186 22.89 -20.57 11.09
CA ASP A 186 23.54 -19.79 12.14
C ASP A 186 23.95 -18.37 11.66
N HIS A 187 24.02 -18.16 10.34
CA HIS A 187 24.39 -16.90 9.70
C HIS A 187 23.48 -16.63 8.50
N PRO A 188 22.28 -16.13 8.72
CA PRO A 188 21.35 -15.81 7.62
C PRO A 188 22.01 -14.82 6.67
N SER A 189 21.82 -15.04 5.38
CA SER A 189 22.37 -14.20 4.32
C SER A 189 22.06 -12.71 4.57
N LEU A 190 23.11 -11.94 4.78
CA LEU A 190 23.05 -10.50 5.05
C LEU A 190 23.66 -9.67 3.91
N ALA A 191 24.06 -10.32 2.81
CA ALA A 191 24.94 -9.72 1.81
C ALA A 191 24.43 -8.37 1.28
N ILE A 192 23.15 -8.24 0.96
CA ILE A 192 22.60 -6.97 0.48
C ILE A 192 22.46 -5.94 1.62
N SER A 193 22.14 -6.39 2.82
CA SER A 193 22.09 -5.53 4.02
C SER A 193 23.49 -5.04 4.42
N GLU A 194 24.50 -5.90 4.32
CA GLU A 194 25.89 -5.55 4.58
C GLU A 194 26.46 -4.61 3.51
N LEU A 195 26.09 -4.81 2.24
CA LEU A 195 26.41 -3.89 1.16
C LEU A 195 25.77 -2.51 1.41
N TRP A 196 24.51 -2.48 1.86
CA TRP A 196 23.81 -1.24 2.22
C TRP A 196 24.50 -0.52 3.38
N SER A 197 24.80 -1.21 4.47
CA SER A 197 25.44 -0.62 5.66
C SER A 197 26.91 -0.25 5.42
N GLY A 198 27.54 -0.76 4.36
CA GLY A 198 28.96 -0.62 4.09
C GLY A 198 29.85 -1.60 4.87
N ALA A 199 29.28 -2.56 5.60
CA ALA A 199 30.02 -3.64 6.24
C ALA A 199 30.70 -4.54 5.20
N MET A 200 30.10 -4.70 4.02
CA MET A 200 30.68 -5.36 2.85
C MET A 200 31.00 -4.30 1.78
N PRO A 201 32.25 -4.23 1.30
CA PRO A 201 32.63 -3.22 0.31
C PRO A 201 32.04 -3.46 -1.08
N SER A 202 31.81 -4.72 -1.43
CA SER A 202 31.23 -5.11 -2.71
C SER A 202 30.62 -6.52 -2.63
N GLN A 203 29.60 -6.79 -3.45
CA GLN A 203 28.98 -8.11 -3.58
C GLN A 203 29.20 -8.68 -4.98
N ALA A 204 29.47 -9.98 -5.05
CA ALA A 204 29.64 -10.68 -6.32
C ALA A 204 28.30 -10.93 -7.01
N THR A 205 28.32 -10.92 -8.35
CA THR A 205 27.18 -11.42 -9.14
C THR A 205 27.30 -12.91 -9.40
N LEU A 206 26.16 -13.57 -9.69
CA LEU A 206 26.07 -14.95 -10.09
C LEU A 206 25.77 -15.02 -11.60
N PRO A 207 26.69 -15.50 -12.45
CA PRO A 207 26.37 -15.80 -13.84
C PRO A 207 25.32 -16.90 -13.94
N VAL A 208 24.17 -16.58 -14.55
CA VAL A 208 23.03 -17.51 -14.65
C VAL A 208 23.03 -18.19 -16.03
N PRO A 209 22.85 -19.54 -16.12
CA PRO A 209 22.70 -20.24 -17.39
C PRO A 209 21.61 -19.61 -18.29
N GLY A 210 21.91 -19.47 -19.57
CA GLY A 210 21.00 -18.82 -20.52
C GLY A 210 21.07 -17.30 -20.55
N SER A 211 21.57 -16.64 -19.50
CA SER A 211 21.79 -15.20 -19.50
C SER A 211 22.89 -14.78 -20.51
N PRO A 212 22.74 -13.62 -21.19
CA PRO A 212 23.79 -13.05 -22.01
C PRO A 212 24.97 -12.50 -21.18
N VAL A 213 24.81 -12.25 -19.88
CA VAL A 213 25.87 -11.82 -18.97
C VAL A 213 26.62 -13.05 -18.45
N LYS A 214 27.92 -13.18 -18.80
CA LYS A 214 28.71 -14.40 -18.50
C LYS A 214 29.75 -14.22 -17.41
N ALA A 215 30.17 -12.97 -17.16
CA ALA A 215 31.24 -12.69 -16.20
C ALA A 215 30.69 -12.47 -14.79
N VAL A 216 31.43 -12.97 -13.79
CA VAL A 216 31.24 -12.56 -12.40
C VAL A 216 31.74 -11.11 -12.27
N GLN A 217 30.96 -10.29 -11.61
CA GLN A 217 31.29 -8.89 -11.33
C GLN A 217 31.29 -8.70 -9.81
N SER A 218 32.10 -7.78 -9.31
CA SER A 218 32.11 -7.35 -7.92
C SER A 218 31.53 -5.93 -7.86
N ILE A 219 30.40 -5.75 -7.22
CA ILE A 219 29.57 -4.55 -7.28
C ILE A 219 29.52 -3.86 -5.93
N SER A 220 30.00 -2.61 -5.88
CA SER A 220 29.92 -1.78 -4.68
C SER A 220 28.52 -1.15 -4.51
N LYS A 221 28.25 -0.62 -3.31
CA LYS A 221 27.05 0.15 -3.01
C LYS A 221 26.82 1.28 -4.03
N ASP A 222 27.84 2.06 -4.32
CA ASP A 222 27.74 3.21 -5.23
C ASP A 222 27.48 2.78 -6.68
N GLN A 223 28.06 1.69 -7.12
CA GLN A 223 27.79 1.13 -8.46
C GLN A 223 26.34 0.65 -8.57
N LEU A 224 25.82 -0.03 -7.55
CA LEU A 224 24.42 -0.45 -7.53
C LEU A 224 23.45 0.76 -7.54
N LEU A 225 23.74 1.78 -6.73
CA LEU A 225 22.95 3.02 -6.73
C LEU A 225 23.02 3.74 -8.08
N ALA A 226 24.19 3.85 -8.69
CA ALA A 226 24.33 4.46 -10.01
C ALA A 226 23.53 3.72 -11.09
N ALA A 227 23.56 2.38 -11.05
CA ALA A 227 22.77 1.55 -11.97
C ALA A 227 21.26 1.74 -11.79
N LEU A 228 20.76 1.81 -10.56
CA LEU A 228 19.34 2.07 -10.27
C LEU A 228 18.92 3.47 -10.75
N VAL A 229 19.74 4.49 -10.52
CA VAL A 229 19.47 5.85 -11.01
C VAL A 229 19.45 5.91 -12.54
N ASP A 230 20.30 5.13 -13.22
CA ASP A 230 20.30 5.03 -14.69
C ASP A 230 18.99 4.41 -15.21
N VAL A 231 18.52 3.33 -14.58
CA VAL A 231 17.22 2.73 -14.94
C VAL A 231 16.06 3.71 -14.70
N LEU A 232 16.03 4.41 -13.56
CA LEU A 232 15.04 5.45 -13.28
C LEU A 232 15.06 6.56 -14.34
N THR A 233 16.25 7.03 -14.70
CA THR A 233 16.45 8.09 -15.72
C THR A 233 15.98 7.64 -17.09
N LYS A 234 16.21 6.38 -17.45
CA LYS A 234 15.81 5.81 -18.74
C LYS A 234 14.30 5.64 -18.85
N TYR A 235 13.64 5.10 -17.83
CA TYR A 235 12.22 4.76 -17.89
C TYR A 235 11.29 5.85 -17.38
N ARG A 236 11.81 6.85 -16.69
CA ARG A 236 11.06 8.00 -16.15
C ARG A 236 9.75 7.58 -15.51
N PRO A 237 9.79 6.73 -14.47
CA PRO A 237 8.58 6.20 -13.89
C PRO A 237 7.71 7.31 -13.30
N THR A 238 6.40 7.18 -13.46
CA THR A 238 5.40 7.98 -12.74
C THR A 238 5.13 7.37 -11.36
N VAL A 239 5.30 6.05 -11.24
CA VAL A 239 5.15 5.29 -9.99
C VAL A 239 6.35 4.36 -9.81
N VAL A 240 6.93 4.40 -8.62
CA VAL A 240 7.94 3.42 -8.16
C VAL A 240 7.32 2.54 -7.08
N ARG A 241 7.50 1.23 -7.18
CA ARG A 241 7.07 0.25 -6.18
C ARG A 241 8.28 -0.48 -5.63
N THR A 242 8.32 -0.67 -4.33
CA THR A 242 9.34 -1.47 -3.66
C THR A 242 8.78 -2.13 -2.41
N LEU A 243 9.57 -2.91 -1.72
CA LEU A 243 9.18 -3.56 -0.48
C LEU A 243 9.33 -2.62 0.73
N ASP A 244 9.20 -3.17 1.93
CA ASP A 244 9.20 -2.39 3.18
C ASP A 244 10.64 -2.03 3.62
N PRO A 245 11.01 -0.74 3.69
CA PRO A 245 12.32 -0.33 4.16
C PRO A 245 12.49 -0.43 5.69
N ASP A 246 11.38 -0.49 6.43
CA ASP A 246 11.35 -0.47 7.90
C ASP A 246 10.23 -1.41 8.42
N PRO A 247 10.42 -2.75 8.24
CA PRO A 247 9.44 -3.74 8.67
C PRO A 247 9.31 -3.76 10.19
N GLU A 248 8.09 -3.95 10.65
CA GLU A 248 7.79 -4.16 12.06
C GLU A 248 8.40 -5.48 12.58
N HIS A 249 8.56 -5.58 13.91
CA HIS A 249 9.03 -6.82 14.53
C HIS A 249 7.97 -7.91 14.49
N ASP A 250 8.40 -9.16 14.58
CA ASP A 250 7.50 -10.31 14.71
C ASP A 250 7.10 -10.49 16.17
N THR A 251 5.89 -10.10 16.52
CA THR A 251 5.35 -10.19 17.89
C THR A 251 5.18 -11.62 18.42
N ARG A 252 5.41 -12.63 17.57
CA ARG A 252 5.30 -14.05 17.94
C ARG A 252 6.64 -14.65 18.38
N GLU A 253 7.72 -13.97 18.09
CA GLU A 253 9.08 -14.42 18.41
C GLU A 253 9.54 -13.83 19.75
N SER A 254 10.33 -14.61 20.49
CA SER A 254 11.00 -14.13 21.67
C SER A 254 12.25 -13.33 21.26
N GLY A 255 12.25 -12.04 21.55
CA GLY A 255 13.30 -11.12 21.15
C GLY A 255 12.95 -10.33 19.90
N TYR A 256 13.87 -9.48 19.44
CA TYR A 256 13.65 -8.65 18.27
C TYR A 256 14.00 -9.40 16.99
N VAL A 257 12.98 -9.82 16.27
CA VAL A 257 13.09 -10.41 14.94
C VAL A 257 12.22 -9.59 13.99
N ILE A 258 12.79 -9.07 12.90
CA ILE A 258 11.99 -8.35 11.90
C ILE A 258 11.02 -9.32 11.20
N SER A 259 9.83 -8.83 10.90
CA SER A 259 8.76 -9.65 10.28
C SER A 259 8.94 -9.89 8.80
N ASP A 260 10.03 -9.41 8.19
CA ASP A 260 10.30 -9.49 6.76
C ASP A 260 11.73 -9.98 6.47
N HIS A 261 12.02 -10.22 5.20
CA HIS A 261 13.35 -10.63 4.75
C HIS A 261 14.30 -9.42 4.75
N ARG A 262 15.55 -9.62 5.17
CA ARG A 262 16.53 -8.52 5.23
C ARG A 262 16.90 -7.97 3.85
N ASP A 263 16.88 -8.80 2.80
CA ASP A 263 17.10 -8.34 1.42
C ASP A 263 15.97 -7.42 0.96
N HIS A 264 14.71 -7.71 1.33
CA HIS A 264 13.56 -6.84 1.03
C HIS A 264 13.79 -5.43 1.57
N THR A 265 14.17 -5.37 2.85
CA THR A 265 14.47 -4.11 3.55
C THR A 265 15.64 -3.35 2.90
N ALA A 266 16.74 -4.05 2.60
CA ALA A 266 17.91 -3.42 2.01
C ALA A 266 17.61 -2.90 0.59
N VAL A 267 16.94 -3.70 -0.24
CA VAL A 267 16.55 -3.30 -1.61
C VAL A 267 15.60 -2.09 -1.58
N ALA A 268 14.65 -2.06 -0.65
CA ALA A 268 13.79 -0.89 -0.46
C ALA A 268 14.60 0.37 -0.12
N ARG A 269 15.59 0.27 0.76
CA ARG A 269 16.49 1.39 1.11
C ARG A 269 17.34 1.86 -0.07
N PHE A 270 17.90 0.94 -0.86
CA PHE A 270 18.57 1.26 -2.12
C PHE A 270 17.64 2.02 -3.07
N THR A 271 16.39 1.57 -3.17
CA THR A 271 15.37 2.19 -4.04
C THR A 271 15.07 3.63 -3.61
N LEU A 272 14.84 3.87 -2.31
CA LEU A 272 14.56 5.23 -1.81
C LEU A 272 15.72 6.18 -2.08
N HIS A 273 16.95 5.71 -1.85
CA HIS A 273 18.15 6.51 -2.11
C HIS A 273 18.33 6.81 -3.62
N ALA A 274 18.08 5.81 -4.47
CA ALA A 274 18.14 6.01 -5.92
C ALA A 274 17.05 6.98 -6.41
N VAL A 275 15.82 6.90 -5.89
CA VAL A 275 14.74 7.85 -6.22
C VAL A 275 15.07 9.25 -5.73
N THR A 276 15.67 9.40 -4.54
CA THR A 276 16.14 10.69 -4.05
C THR A 276 17.15 11.31 -5.00
N THR A 277 18.17 10.54 -5.39
CA THR A 277 19.20 10.98 -6.33
C THR A 277 18.61 11.30 -7.71
N TYR A 278 17.68 10.48 -8.21
CA TYR A 278 16.98 10.70 -9.48
C TYR A 278 16.17 12.00 -9.45
N ARG A 279 15.37 12.20 -8.39
CA ARG A 279 14.61 13.44 -8.18
C ARG A 279 15.51 14.67 -8.17
N ASP A 280 16.61 14.63 -7.40
CA ASP A 280 17.49 15.78 -7.22
C ASP A 280 18.27 16.11 -8.51
N LYS A 281 18.53 15.12 -9.37
CA LYS A 281 19.15 15.31 -10.68
C LYS A 281 18.20 15.79 -11.78
N THR A 282 16.93 15.38 -11.73
CA THR A 282 16.02 15.56 -12.87
C THR A 282 14.80 16.43 -12.56
N GLY A 283 14.52 16.70 -11.29
CA GLY A 283 13.28 17.35 -10.86
C GLY A 283 12.03 16.44 -10.90
N ALA A 284 12.17 15.17 -11.33
CA ALA A 284 11.05 14.25 -11.42
C ALA A 284 10.54 13.84 -10.03
N THR A 285 9.22 13.73 -9.89
CA THR A 285 8.55 13.45 -8.61
C THR A 285 7.62 12.25 -8.70
N PRO A 286 8.13 11.02 -8.94
CA PRO A 286 7.28 9.84 -8.96
C PRO A 286 6.59 9.62 -7.61
N ALA A 287 5.38 9.04 -7.64
CA ALA A 287 4.81 8.46 -6.44
C ALA A 287 5.60 7.20 -6.05
N VAL A 288 5.75 6.93 -4.76
CA VAL A 288 6.48 5.74 -4.27
C VAL A 288 5.58 4.95 -3.33
N ASP A 289 5.40 3.66 -3.61
CA ASP A 289 4.63 2.74 -2.79
C ASP A 289 5.55 1.65 -2.19
N HIS A 290 5.43 1.44 -0.89
CA HIS A 290 6.12 0.40 -0.14
C HIS A 290 5.15 -0.73 0.19
N PHE A 291 5.48 -1.95 -0.24
CA PHE A 291 4.65 -3.12 0.00
C PHE A 291 5.20 -3.94 1.16
N ARG A 292 4.31 -4.40 2.05
CA ARG A 292 4.66 -5.37 3.08
C ARG A 292 5.01 -6.70 2.41
N GLY A 293 6.09 -7.32 2.83
CA GLY A 293 6.46 -8.67 2.44
C GLY A 293 5.80 -9.71 3.35
N TYR A 294 6.59 -10.48 4.09
CA TYR A 294 6.11 -11.60 4.91
C TYR A 294 5.16 -11.18 6.04
N ALA A 295 5.20 -9.94 6.50
CA ALA A 295 4.27 -9.39 7.48
C ALA A 295 2.80 -9.46 7.05
N ASN A 296 2.51 -9.55 5.74
CA ASN A 296 1.15 -9.70 5.23
C ASN A 296 0.36 -10.85 5.85
N ARG A 297 1.02 -11.92 6.26
CA ARG A 297 0.39 -13.11 6.87
C ARG A 297 -0.15 -12.90 8.28
N TYR A 298 0.23 -11.81 8.93
CA TYR A 298 -0.13 -11.54 10.33
C TYR A 298 -1.42 -10.74 10.47
N TRP A 299 -1.83 -10.08 9.40
CA TRP A 299 -2.97 -9.19 9.34
C TRP A 299 -4.16 -9.80 8.59
N PRO A 300 -5.38 -9.33 8.81
CA PRO A 300 -6.55 -9.81 8.09
C PRO A 300 -6.35 -9.73 6.56
N HIS A 301 -6.76 -10.77 5.86
CA HIS A 301 -6.61 -10.86 4.41
C HIS A 301 -7.46 -9.81 3.71
N ASN A 302 -6.89 -9.07 2.76
CA ASN A 302 -7.56 -7.93 2.13
C ASN A 302 -7.94 -8.11 0.66
N LEU A 303 -7.66 -9.27 0.08
CA LEU A 303 -8.02 -9.56 -1.31
C LEU A 303 -9.37 -10.28 -1.40
N SER A 304 -10.09 -10.02 -2.49
CA SER A 304 -11.29 -10.75 -2.89
C SER A 304 -10.96 -12.19 -3.32
N VAL A 305 -11.97 -13.04 -3.38
CA VAL A 305 -11.82 -14.43 -3.86
C VAL A 305 -11.29 -14.44 -5.29
N GLU A 306 -11.75 -13.52 -6.15
CA GLU A 306 -11.32 -13.41 -7.53
C GLU A 306 -9.86 -12.96 -7.64
N ASP A 307 -9.47 -11.94 -6.87
CA ASP A 307 -8.07 -11.48 -6.84
C ASP A 307 -7.11 -12.57 -6.37
N VAL A 308 -7.51 -13.35 -5.37
CA VAL A 308 -6.73 -14.51 -4.90
C VAL A 308 -6.59 -15.56 -6.00
N ALA A 309 -7.67 -15.88 -6.72
CA ALA A 309 -7.63 -16.83 -7.82
C ALA A 309 -6.73 -16.37 -8.97
N ASN A 310 -6.81 -15.09 -9.34
CA ASN A 310 -5.96 -14.48 -10.36
C ASN A 310 -4.48 -14.50 -9.93
N LYS A 311 -4.18 -14.06 -8.72
CA LYS A 311 -2.83 -14.09 -8.15
C LYS A 311 -2.26 -15.50 -8.12
N ALA A 312 -3.04 -16.49 -7.67
CA ALA A 312 -2.66 -17.90 -7.68
C ALA A 312 -2.35 -18.42 -9.09
N THR A 313 -3.08 -17.95 -10.12
CA THR A 313 -2.83 -18.33 -11.50
C THR A 313 -1.43 -17.93 -11.96
N PHE A 314 -0.95 -16.73 -11.64
CA PHE A 314 0.38 -16.27 -12.04
C PHE A 314 1.48 -16.94 -11.23
N ILE A 315 1.26 -17.21 -9.95
CA ILE A 315 2.20 -17.96 -9.12
C ILE A 315 2.33 -19.42 -9.59
N LYS A 316 1.22 -20.06 -9.97
CA LYS A 316 1.26 -21.39 -10.59
C LYS A 316 1.98 -21.39 -11.94
N THR A 317 1.86 -20.32 -12.72
CA THR A 317 2.62 -20.17 -13.96
C THR A 317 4.10 -20.06 -13.65
N TYR A 318 4.50 -19.20 -12.71
CA TYR A 318 5.88 -19.10 -12.24
C TYR A 318 6.44 -20.48 -11.87
N SER A 319 5.77 -21.22 -10.98
CA SER A 319 6.22 -22.54 -10.53
C SER A 319 6.21 -23.61 -11.62
N GLY A 320 5.28 -23.54 -12.58
CA GLY A 320 5.24 -24.47 -13.70
C GLY A 320 6.40 -24.30 -14.70
N PHE A 321 7.09 -23.16 -14.67
CA PHE A 321 8.20 -22.82 -15.56
C PHE A 321 9.54 -22.67 -14.83
N ASP A 322 9.56 -22.77 -13.51
CA ASP A 322 10.77 -22.73 -12.70
C ASP A 322 11.51 -24.09 -12.63
N GLY A 323 11.02 -25.09 -13.37
CA GLY A 323 11.59 -26.44 -13.38
C GLY A 323 11.30 -27.26 -12.12
N ARG A 324 10.54 -26.70 -11.17
CA ARG A 324 10.11 -27.41 -9.96
C ARG A 324 8.82 -28.19 -10.25
N PRO A 325 8.69 -29.46 -9.84
CA PRO A 325 7.44 -30.18 -9.98
C PRO A 325 6.28 -29.45 -9.30
N CYS A 326 5.17 -29.31 -10.01
CA CYS A 326 3.95 -28.69 -9.51
C CYS A 326 2.86 -29.76 -9.34
N PRO A 327 2.85 -30.53 -8.25
CA PRO A 327 1.80 -31.51 -8.00
C PRO A 327 0.45 -30.80 -7.82
N ALA A 328 -0.64 -31.53 -8.06
CA ALA A 328 -2.01 -30.97 -8.12
C ALA A 328 -2.42 -30.14 -6.89
N HIS A 329 -1.71 -30.24 -5.78
CA HIS A 329 -2.03 -29.61 -4.51
C HIS A 329 -0.93 -28.72 -3.92
N ASN A 330 0.26 -28.62 -4.52
CA ASN A 330 1.35 -27.75 -4.06
C ASN A 330 2.08 -27.14 -5.25
N CYS A 331 2.12 -25.82 -5.32
CA CYS A 331 2.82 -25.07 -6.37
C CYS A 331 3.44 -23.80 -5.79
N GLY A 332 4.63 -23.45 -6.27
CA GLY A 332 5.36 -22.26 -5.85
C GLY A 332 6.17 -22.46 -4.57
N ASP A 333 7.05 -21.50 -4.31
CA ASP A 333 7.96 -21.55 -3.16
C ASP A 333 7.21 -21.57 -1.81
N TYR A 334 5.99 -21.06 -1.77
CA TYR A 334 5.13 -21.05 -0.59
C TYR A 334 4.00 -22.08 -0.63
N GLN A 335 4.11 -23.08 -1.49
CA GLN A 335 3.22 -24.24 -1.55
C GLN A 335 1.74 -23.87 -1.62
N LEU A 336 1.30 -23.36 -2.76
CA LEU A 336 -0.11 -23.11 -3.06
C LEU A 336 -0.88 -24.44 -3.12
N GLY A 337 -1.44 -24.87 -1.99
CA GLY A 337 -2.18 -26.13 -1.93
C GLY A 337 -3.30 -26.06 -0.92
N PRO A 338 -3.97 -27.21 -0.65
CA PRO A 338 -5.08 -27.27 0.31
C PRO A 338 -4.64 -27.00 1.75
N ASN A 339 -3.33 -26.84 2.02
CA ASN A 339 -2.84 -26.44 3.33
C ASN A 339 -2.64 -24.91 3.39
N PRO A 340 -3.65 -24.15 3.85
CA PRO A 340 -3.64 -22.69 3.83
C PRO A 340 -2.55 -22.06 4.74
N VAL A 341 -1.94 -22.82 5.63
CA VAL A 341 -0.96 -22.30 6.60
C VAL A 341 0.34 -21.87 5.92
N ARG A 342 0.72 -22.49 4.81
CA ARG A 342 1.96 -22.19 4.09
C ARG A 342 1.78 -21.20 2.93
N SER A 343 0.55 -20.95 2.49
CA SER A 343 0.24 -20.11 1.31
C SER A 343 -0.40 -18.76 1.64
N THR A 344 -0.22 -18.25 2.85
CA THR A 344 -0.91 -17.04 3.34
C THR A 344 -0.58 -15.76 2.56
N HIS A 345 0.53 -15.72 1.83
CA HIS A 345 0.95 -14.54 1.06
C HIS A 345 0.07 -14.26 -0.17
N ILE A 346 -0.69 -15.23 -0.67
CA ILE A 346 -1.59 -15.01 -1.82
C ILE A 346 -2.86 -14.24 -1.44
N TYR A 347 -3.24 -14.24 -0.17
CA TYR A 347 -4.51 -13.68 0.29
C TYR A 347 -4.45 -12.18 0.61
N SER A 348 -3.27 -11.58 0.55
CA SER A 348 -3.08 -10.18 0.92
C SER A 348 -2.12 -9.45 -0.02
N THR A 349 -2.36 -8.16 -0.17
CA THR A 349 -1.43 -7.18 -0.74
C THR A 349 -1.62 -5.90 0.05
N LYS A 350 -0.69 -5.57 0.93
CA LYS A 350 -0.80 -4.41 1.81
C LYS A 350 0.36 -3.45 1.59
N LEU A 351 0.05 -2.17 1.53
CA LEU A 351 1.06 -1.13 1.64
C LEU A 351 1.56 -1.07 3.09
N ARG A 352 2.86 -0.77 3.28
CA ARG A 352 3.42 -0.54 4.62
C ARG A 352 2.74 0.61 5.33
N HIS A 353 2.48 1.67 4.59
CA HIS A 353 1.79 2.86 5.07
C HIS A 353 0.42 2.93 4.43
N GLU A 354 -0.60 2.52 5.17
CA GLU A 354 -1.97 2.48 4.66
C GLU A 354 -2.46 3.89 4.33
N PRO A 355 -3.04 4.12 3.13
CA PRO A 355 -3.49 5.44 2.73
C PRO A 355 -4.51 6.03 3.69
N THR A 356 -4.50 7.35 3.84
CA THR A 356 -5.55 8.07 4.57
C THR A 356 -6.64 8.56 3.61
N THR A 357 -7.79 8.92 4.17
CA THR A 357 -8.88 9.58 3.44
C THR A 357 -8.99 11.08 3.79
N ASN A 358 -8.01 11.63 4.55
CA ASN A 358 -8.02 12.97 5.12
C ASN A 358 -6.91 13.84 4.52
N TRP A 359 -6.76 13.86 3.19
CA TRP A 359 -5.75 14.69 2.51
C TRP A 359 -6.35 15.80 1.65
N LEU A 360 -7.69 15.91 1.59
CA LEU A 360 -8.46 17.03 1.08
C LEU A 360 -9.17 17.70 2.26
N VAL A 361 -9.01 19.01 2.44
CA VAL A 361 -9.54 19.75 3.57
C VAL A 361 -10.06 21.12 3.13
N ARG A 362 -11.12 21.61 3.77
CA ARG A 362 -11.61 22.97 3.60
C ARG A 362 -11.06 23.87 4.71
N GLY A 363 -10.35 24.92 4.34
CA GLY A 363 -9.92 25.98 5.27
C GLY A 363 -11.06 26.85 5.77
N ALA A 364 -10.81 27.67 6.80
CA ALA A 364 -11.79 28.64 7.32
C ALA A 364 -12.15 29.74 6.30
N ASP A 365 -11.29 29.98 5.33
CA ASP A 365 -11.51 30.87 4.19
C ASP A 365 -12.46 30.25 3.12
N GLY A 366 -12.97 29.06 3.37
CA GLY A 366 -13.86 28.32 2.48
C GLY A 366 -13.16 27.62 1.33
N ARG A 367 -11.86 27.86 1.10
CA ARG A 367 -11.09 27.24 0.02
C ARG A 367 -10.74 25.79 0.36
N LEU A 368 -10.85 24.93 -0.64
CA LEU A 368 -10.35 23.56 -0.56
C LEU A 368 -8.84 23.53 -0.82
N SER A 369 -8.17 22.68 -0.07
CA SER A 369 -6.75 22.39 -0.24
C SER A 369 -6.54 20.88 -0.19
N LEU A 370 -5.63 20.35 -1.00
CA LEU A 370 -5.27 18.92 -0.98
C LEU A 370 -3.76 18.75 -1.00
N TYR A 371 -3.30 17.64 -0.46
CA TYR A 371 -1.89 17.37 -0.24
C TYR A 371 -1.54 15.94 -0.62
N ALA A 372 -0.33 15.77 -1.17
CA ALA A 372 0.21 14.45 -1.50
C ALA A 372 1.69 14.36 -1.17
N VAL A 373 2.20 13.15 -1.03
CA VAL A 373 3.64 12.89 -0.93
C VAL A 373 4.11 12.29 -2.25
N LEU A 374 5.04 12.99 -2.90
CA LEU A 374 5.66 12.59 -4.16
C LEU A 374 7.18 12.60 -4.01
N ALA A 375 7.83 11.52 -4.37
CA ALA A 375 9.29 11.33 -4.24
C ALA A 375 9.85 11.81 -2.87
N GLY A 376 9.14 11.47 -1.79
CA GLY A 376 9.55 11.80 -0.42
C GLY A 376 9.37 13.26 -0.02
N ARG A 377 8.56 14.03 -0.73
CA ARG A 377 8.25 15.44 -0.41
C ARG A 377 6.74 15.68 -0.38
N VAL A 378 6.28 16.50 0.55
CA VAL A 378 4.88 16.94 0.61
C VAL A 378 4.66 18.07 -0.38
N VAL A 379 3.66 17.92 -1.22
CA VAL A 379 3.20 18.95 -2.18
C VAL A 379 1.72 19.23 -1.98
N GLY A 380 1.29 20.46 -2.26
CA GLY A 380 -0.08 20.93 -2.06
C GLY A 380 -0.65 21.63 -3.27
N TRP A 381 -1.97 21.56 -3.40
CA TRP A 381 -2.80 22.34 -4.33
C TRP A 381 -3.93 23.01 -3.56
N GLN A 382 -4.33 24.20 -3.98
CA GLN A 382 -5.37 24.96 -3.31
C GLN A 382 -6.27 25.67 -4.32
N GLU A 383 -7.56 25.79 -4.01
CA GLU A 383 -8.45 26.71 -4.73
C GLU A 383 -7.95 28.16 -4.58
N LYS A 384 -7.93 28.92 -5.67
CA LYS A 384 -7.72 30.38 -5.61
C LYS A 384 -8.92 31.06 -4.98
N THR A 385 -10.11 30.64 -5.41
CA THR A 385 -11.39 31.20 -4.99
C THR A 385 -12.26 30.09 -4.43
N ALA A 386 -12.75 30.26 -3.22
CA ALA A 386 -13.58 29.27 -2.55
C ALA A 386 -14.78 28.82 -3.41
N GLY A 387 -14.94 27.51 -3.55
CA GLY A 387 -16.02 26.89 -4.32
C GLY A 387 -15.90 27.04 -5.84
N LYS A 388 -14.76 27.49 -6.35
CA LYS A 388 -14.47 27.57 -7.79
C LYS A 388 -13.44 26.52 -8.21
N ASP A 389 -13.49 26.14 -9.47
CA ASP A 389 -12.53 25.18 -10.04
C ASP A 389 -11.26 25.88 -10.55
N ASP A 390 -10.76 26.86 -9.83
CA ASP A 390 -9.54 27.60 -10.14
C ASP A 390 -8.43 27.27 -9.15
N TRP A 391 -7.73 26.17 -9.36
CA TRP A 391 -6.70 25.67 -8.48
C TRP A 391 -5.31 26.18 -8.83
N VAL A 392 -4.43 26.29 -7.82
CA VAL A 392 -3.01 26.54 -7.93
C VAL A 392 -2.22 25.42 -7.28
N GLY A 393 -1.10 25.07 -7.86
CA GLY A 393 -0.19 24.03 -7.42
C GLY A 393 0.50 23.34 -8.61
N PRO A 394 1.40 22.36 -8.37
CA PRO A 394 1.84 21.94 -7.05
C PRO A 394 2.76 22.97 -6.36
N THR A 395 2.54 23.20 -5.08
CA THR A 395 3.44 23.98 -4.22
C THR A 395 4.17 23.03 -3.27
N LEU A 396 5.49 23.13 -3.21
CA LEU A 396 6.28 22.36 -2.26
C LEU A 396 6.03 22.87 -0.84
N ILE A 397 5.62 21.97 0.08
CA ILE A 397 5.36 22.27 1.49
C ILE A 397 6.60 21.97 2.34
N ASP A 398 7.76 22.08 1.79
CA ASP A 398 9.00 21.86 2.51
C ASP A 398 10.09 22.76 1.95
N GLU A 399 10.37 23.83 2.61
CA GLU A 399 11.51 24.72 2.29
C GLU A 399 12.73 24.43 3.15
N GLY A 400 12.69 23.43 4.01
CA GLY A 400 13.79 23.08 4.90
C GLY A 400 14.62 21.92 4.39
N ARG A 401 15.94 22.06 4.37
CA ARG A 401 16.92 20.97 4.30
C ARG A 401 16.92 20.10 5.58
N ALA A 402 15.77 19.91 6.23
CA ALA A 402 15.63 18.89 7.25
C ALA A 402 15.73 17.55 6.53
N GLY A 403 16.94 16.98 6.48
CA GLY A 403 17.22 15.71 5.82
C GLY A 403 16.21 14.65 6.22
N GLY A 404 15.74 13.88 5.26
CA GLY A 404 14.80 12.80 5.48
C GLY A 404 13.88 12.61 4.29
N TRP A 405 13.10 11.53 4.38
CA TRP A 405 12.16 11.09 3.37
C TRP A 405 10.75 11.09 3.97
N MET A 406 9.84 11.91 3.44
CA MET A 406 8.43 11.86 3.84
C MET A 406 7.83 10.57 3.29
N LEU A 407 7.24 9.77 4.18
CA LEU A 407 6.55 8.54 3.81
C LEU A 407 5.22 8.86 3.12
N PRO A 408 4.66 7.96 2.31
CA PRO A 408 3.63 8.29 1.33
C PRO A 408 2.23 8.55 1.93
N VAL A 409 2.18 9.16 3.11
CA VAL A 409 0.95 9.49 3.84
C VAL A 409 1.03 10.90 4.42
N VAL A 410 -0.03 11.67 4.22
CA VAL A 410 -0.23 12.97 4.86
C VAL A 410 -1.67 13.08 5.34
N ASN A 411 -1.84 13.58 6.56
CA ASN A 411 -3.14 13.97 7.12
C ASN A 411 -3.25 15.48 7.14
N ALA A 412 -4.39 16.00 6.66
CA ALA A 412 -4.72 17.40 6.73
C ALA A 412 -5.91 17.62 7.67
N VAL A 413 -5.79 18.56 8.60
CA VAL A 413 -6.81 18.87 9.59
C VAL A 413 -7.04 20.38 9.60
N ALA A 414 -8.29 20.81 9.45
CA ALA A 414 -8.70 22.20 9.65
C ALA A 414 -9.15 22.41 11.11
N GLY A 415 -8.44 23.25 11.82
CA GLY A 415 -8.84 23.70 13.17
C GLY A 415 -10.01 24.67 13.14
N ARG A 416 -10.79 24.72 14.22
CA ARG A 416 -11.87 25.72 14.38
C ARG A 416 -11.35 27.17 14.46
N ASP A 417 -10.08 27.33 14.79
CA ASP A 417 -9.33 28.59 14.80
C ASP A 417 -8.89 29.08 13.41
N GLY A 418 -9.21 28.32 12.38
CA GLY A 418 -8.88 28.63 10.99
C GLY A 418 -7.50 28.20 10.55
N ARG A 419 -6.71 27.58 11.42
CA ARG A 419 -5.42 26.97 11.07
C ARG A 419 -5.65 25.70 10.23
N VAL A 420 -4.73 25.41 9.34
CA VAL A 420 -4.67 24.11 8.64
C VAL A 420 -3.37 23.41 9.04
N HIS A 421 -3.51 22.24 9.62
CA HIS A 421 -2.41 21.42 10.08
C HIS A 421 -2.13 20.29 9.10
N LEU A 422 -0.85 20.00 8.84
CA LEU A 422 -0.41 18.79 8.14
C LEU A 422 0.42 17.94 9.08
N ILE A 423 0.08 16.67 9.15
CA ILE A 423 0.77 15.67 9.92
C ILE A 423 1.27 14.59 8.95
N ALA A 424 2.54 14.26 9.02
CA ALA A 424 3.18 13.26 8.19
C ALA A 424 4.14 12.40 9.00
N LEU A 425 4.60 11.32 8.39
CA LEU A 425 5.66 10.48 8.95
C LEU A 425 6.92 10.67 8.11
N ARG A 426 8.02 10.99 8.78
CA ARG A 426 9.34 11.19 8.17
C ARG A 426 10.29 10.10 8.56
N ARG A 427 10.98 9.57 7.57
CA ARG A 427 12.10 8.64 7.74
C ARG A 427 13.42 9.42 7.66
N THR A 428 14.25 9.31 8.68
CA THR A 428 15.60 9.88 8.70
C THR A 428 16.61 8.74 8.81
N GLU A 429 17.73 8.83 8.08
CA GLU A 429 18.79 7.84 8.16
C GLU A 429 19.70 8.13 9.36
N ALA A 430 19.92 7.13 10.22
CA ALA A 430 20.92 7.18 11.25
C ALA A 430 22.30 6.77 10.69
N SER A 431 23.36 7.06 11.44
CA SER A 431 24.77 6.96 11.01
C SER A 431 25.28 5.54 10.67
N ARG A 432 24.44 4.50 10.75
CA ARG A 432 24.79 3.10 10.44
C ARG A 432 23.79 2.39 9.52
N GLY A 433 23.06 3.16 8.69
CA GLY A 433 22.09 2.58 7.75
C GLY A 433 20.75 2.16 8.40
N GLU A 434 20.57 2.37 9.69
CA GLU A 434 19.28 2.26 10.35
C GLU A 434 18.50 3.56 10.17
N ALA A 435 17.18 3.48 10.11
CA ALA A 435 16.33 4.63 9.97
C ALA A 435 15.61 4.91 11.29
N LYS A 436 15.32 6.17 11.54
CA LYS A 436 14.41 6.62 12.57
C LYS A 436 13.14 7.12 11.91
N LEU A 437 12.00 6.71 12.42
CA LEU A 437 10.70 7.26 12.04
C LEU A 437 10.30 8.36 13.01
N GLU A 438 9.79 9.46 12.49
CA GLU A 438 9.40 10.62 13.27
C GLU A 438 8.06 11.16 12.76
N VAL A 439 7.13 11.39 13.67
CA VAL A 439 5.94 12.19 13.37
C VAL A 439 6.37 13.64 13.21
N VAL A 440 5.96 14.26 12.13
CA VAL A 440 6.27 15.65 11.83
C VAL A 440 4.98 16.43 11.57
N HIS A 441 4.98 17.69 11.98
CA HIS A 441 3.85 18.59 11.91
C HIS A 441 4.28 19.92 11.27
N THR A 442 3.40 20.51 10.47
CA THR A 442 3.48 21.91 10.05
C THR A 442 2.09 22.52 10.04
N VAL A 443 2.02 23.81 10.15
CA VAL A 443 0.76 24.55 10.23
C VAL A 443 0.78 25.76 9.30
N ARG A 444 -0.34 25.98 8.63
CA ARG A 444 -0.67 27.22 7.95
C ARG A 444 -1.61 28.02 8.87
N ALA A 445 -1.15 29.17 9.32
CA ALA A 445 -1.95 30.05 10.17
C ALA A 445 -3.23 30.54 9.45
N ALA A 446 -4.25 30.92 10.21
CA ALA A 446 -5.47 31.50 9.67
C ALA A 446 -5.14 32.72 8.80
N GLY A 447 -5.64 32.72 7.56
CA GLY A 447 -5.39 33.81 6.60
C GLY A 447 -4.01 33.83 5.96
N ALA A 448 -3.09 32.92 6.34
CA ALA A 448 -1.80 32.77 5.68
C ALA A 448 -1.90 31.95 4.37
N GLU A 449 -1.05 32.26 3.41
CA GLU A 449 -0.96 31.52 2.14
C GLU A 449 0.04 30.35 2.21
N THR A 450 1.00 30.39 3.14
CA THR A 450 2.10 29.42 3.23
C THR A 450 2.12 28.70 4.57
N PHE A 451 2.66 27.50 4.56
CA PHE A 451 2.94 26.73 5.78
C PHE A 451 4.20 27.23 6.47
N GLY A 452 4.26 27.01 7.79
CA GLY A 452 5.47 27.17 8.57
C GLY A 452 6.48 26.03 8.32
N LYS A 453 7.58 26.06 9.06
CA LYS A 453 8.58 24.98 9.01
C LYS A 453 8.00 23.70 9.63
N TRP A 454 8.44 22.55 9.14
CA TRP A 454 8.16 21.27 9.76
C TRP A 454 8.80 21.18 11.15
N GLN A 455 8.00 20.85 12.15
CA GLN A 455 8.41 20.54 13.51
C GLN A 455 8.42 19.04 13.70
N THR A 456 9.45 18.51 14.36
CA THR A 456 9.53 17.11 14.75
C THR A 456 8.79 16.92 16.08
N LEU A 457 7.85 15.97 16.10
CA LEU A 457 7.15 15.52 17.31
C LEU A 457 7.74 14.22 17.84
N ALA A 458 8.82 13.73 17.23
CA ALA A 458 9.43 12.41 17.48
C ALA A 458 8.43 11.25 17.34
N GLY A 459 8.42 10.30 18.26
CA GLY A 459 7.51 9.17 18.35
C GLY A 459 7.24 8.82 19.80
N PRO A 460 6.24 7.97 20.06
CA PRO A 460 5.88 7.54 21.41
C PRO A 460 6.98 6.69 22.08
N ASP A 461 7.78 6.01 21.27
CA ASP A 461 8.78 5.06 21.73
C ASP A 461 10.18 5.63 21.49
N SER A 462 11.04 5.61 22.52
CA SER A 462 12.38 6.20 22.51
C SER A 462 13.52 5.18 22.46
N GLY A 463 13.20 3.89 22.54
CA GLY A 463 14.18 2.80 22.46
C GLY A 463 14.83 2.72 21.09
N GLU A 464 16.08 2.24 21.03
CA GLU A 464 16.88 2.17 19.79
C GLU A 464 16.17 1.36 18.69
N ARG A 465 15.38 0.35 19.06
CA ARG A 465 14.63 -0.50 18.13
C ARG A 465 13.21 0.00 17.91
N GLU A 466 12.57 0.45 18.97
CA GLU A 466 11.18 0.85 19.02
C GLU A 466 10.91 2.08 18.12
N GLN A 467 11.87 3.01 18.02
CA GLN A 467 11.74 4.22 17.21
C GLN A 467 11.62 3.96 15.68
N HIS A 468 11.78 2.70 15.22
CA HIS A 468 11.65 2.31 13.81
C HIS A 468 10.24 1.83 13.45
N GLU A 469 9.32 1.75 14.41
CA GLU A 469 8.04 1.07 14.23
C GLU A 469 6.80 1.94 14.48
N ILE A 470 6.91 3.23 14.29
CA ILE A 470 5.77 4.13 14.40
C ILE A 470 4.79 3.89 13.24
N GLY A 471 3.52 3.73 13.56
CA GLY A 471 2.44 3.61 12.60
C GLY A 471 2.11 4.93 11.89
N VAL A 472 1.21 4.85 10.91
CA VAL A 472 0.73 6.03 10.15
C VAL A 472 0.00 6.98 11.11
N PRO A 473 0.40 8.26 11.21
CA PRO A 473 -0.28 9.23 12.06
C PRO A 473 -1.67 9.57 11.52
N THR A 474 -2.59 9.86 12.44
CA THR A 474 -3.85 10.54 12.18
C THR A 474 -4.04 11.66 13.18
N ALA A 475 -4.91 12.63 12.90
CA ALA A 475 -5.13 13.75 13.81
C ALA A 475 -6.54 14.28 13.71
N ALA A 476 -6.98 14.95 14.79
CA ALA A 476 -8.23 15.68 14.86
C ALA A 476 -8.08 16.92 15.77
N ALA A 477 -8.79 18.00 15.45
CA ALA A 477 -8.86 19.17 16.31
C ALA A 477 -10.15 19.13 17.14
N ASP A 478 -10.05 19.22 18.47
CA ASP A 478 -11.23 19.21 19.32
C ASP A 478 -11.99 20.56 19.35
N GLY A 479 -13.15 20.54 20.00
CA GLY A 479 -13.99 21.73 20.13
C GLY A 479 -13.35 22.84 20.95
N ASP A 480 -12.38 22.51 21.77
CA ASP A 480 -11.60 23.43 22.60
C ASP A 480 -10.43 24.08 21.83
N GLY A 481 -10.13 23.61 20.60
CA GLY A 481 -9.08 24.13 19.74
C GLY A 481 -7.70 23.49 19.99
N ARG A 482 -7.66 22.34 20.68
CA ARG A 482 -6.46 21.51 20.77
C ARG A 482 -6.33 20.63 19.52
N LEU A 483 -5.11 20.38 19.05
CA LEU A 483 -4.82 19.37 18.03
C LEU A 483 -4.31 18.09 18.71
N LEU A 484 -4.98 16.99 18.45
CA LEU A 484 -4.61 15.68 18.96
C LEU A 484 -4.05 14.84 17.80
N VAL A 485 -2.86 14.29 17.95
CA VAL A 485 -2.20 13.44 16.98
C VAL A 485 -2.06 12.03 17.57
N PHE A 486 -2.36 11.04 16.77
CA PHE A 486 -2.41 9.63 17.16
C PHE A 486 -1.57 8.77 16.24
N VAL A 487 -0.89 7.78 16.82
CA VAL A 487 -0.13 6.75 16.09
C VAL A 487 -0.29 5.39 16.75
N ARG A 488 -0.11 4.34 15.97
CA ARG A 488 0.15 3.02 16.53
C ARG A 488 1.59 3.02 17.08
N ASN A 489 1.76 2.63 18.34
CA ASN A 489 3.06 2.52 19.01
C ASN A 489 3.72 1.15 18.76
N TYR A 490 4.92 0.95 19.29
CA TYR A 490 5.68 -0.31 19.20
C TYR A 490 4.93 -1.52 19.78
N ALA A 491 4.23 -1.34 20.90
CA ALA A 491 3.42 -2.39 21.52
C ALA A 491 2.13 -2.73 20.73
N GLN A 492 1.92 -2.09 19.56
CA GLN A 492 0.74 -2.21 18.74
C GLN A 492 -0.55 -1.73 19.43
N GLY A 493 -0.43 -0.83 20.38
CA GLY A 493 -1.47 -0.01 20.97
C GLY A 493 -1.55 1.37 20.33
N LEU A 494 -2.39 2.25 20.87
CA LEU A 494 -2.56 3.64 20.44
C LEU A 494 -1.82 4.59 21.38
N SER A 495 -1.07 5.54 20.84
CA SER A 495 -0.49 6.65 21.60
C SER A 495 -0.92 7.98 21.00
N THR A 496 -0.95 9.02 21.83
CA THR A 496 -1.33 10.39 21.49
C THR A 496 -0.33 11.43 21.98
N ILE A 497 -0.24 12.53 21.23
CA ILE A 497 0.41 13.78 21.64
C ILE A 497 -0.54 14.94 21.32
N VAL A 498 -0.58 15.95 22.17
CA VAL A 498 -1.57 17.03 22.10
C VAL A 498 -0.88 18.40 21.98
N GLU A 499 -1.27 19.20 21.01
CA GLU A 499 -0.97 20.64 20.96
C GLU A 499 -2.08 21.41 21.67
N ASP A 500 -1.73 22.18 22.68
CA ASP A 500 -2.68 23.03 23.41
C ASP A 500 -3.00 24.34 22.66
N LYS A 501 -3.89 25.15 23.23
CA LYS A 501 -4.27 26.45 22.67
C LYS A 501 -3.11 27.46 22.57
N ALA A 502 -2.05 27.26 23.33
CA ALA A 502 -0.85 28.09 23.31
C ALA A 502 0.20 27.55 22.31
N SER A 503 -0.14 26.53 21.53
CA SER A 503 0.74 25.82 20.58
C SER A 503 1.92 25.12 21.26
N ALA A 504 1.75 24.71 22.52
CA ALA A 504 2.69 23.86 23.23
C ALA A 504 2.28 22.38 23.10
N TRP A 505 3.24 21.52 22.84
CA TRP A 505 3.05 20.08 22.73
C TRP A 505 3.26 19.40 24.09
N SER A 506 2.37 18.47 24.42
CA SER A 506 2.56 17.56 25.57
C SER A 506 3.66 16.55 25.27
N ASP A 507 3.95 15.70 26.27
CA ASP A 507 4.64 14.44 25.98
C ASP A 507 3.68 13.41 25.34
N TRP A 508 4.23 12.38 24.69
CA TRP A 508 3.47 11.25 24.18
C TRP A 508 2.85 10.47 25.34
N THR A 509 1.60 10.10 25.20
CA THR A 509 0.83 9.33 26.20
C THR A 509 0.32 8.05 25.54
N ASP A 510 0.55 6.90 26.17
CA ASP A 510 -0.02 5.63 25.76
C ASP A 510 -1.49 5.55 26.19
N LEU A 511 -2.38 5.28 25.23
CA LEU A 511 -3.81 5.13 25.46
C LEU A 511 -4.24 3.66 25.54
N GLY A 512 -3.27 2.74 25.54
CA GLY A 512 -3.55 1.30 25.54
C GLY A 512 -4.06 0.78 24.21
N GLY A 513 -4.82 -0.29 24.24
CA GLY A 513 -5.20 -1.06 23.06
C GLY A 513 -4.19 -2.16 22.73
N THR A 514 -4.56 -3.09 21.87
CA THR A 514 -3.71 -4.23 21.51
C THR A 514 -3.91 -4.67 20.09
N LEU A 515 -2.80 -5.00 19.40
CA LEU A 515 -2.81 -5.56 18.05
C LEU A 515 -3.63 -4.74 17.04
N ILE A 516 -3.68 -3.41 17.20
CA ILE A 516 -4.35 -2.56 16.23
C ILE A 516 -3.59 -2.59 14.90
N GLN A 517 -4.33 -2.56 13.80
CA GLN A 517 -3.75 -2.42 12.47
C GLN A 517 -3.16 -1.02 12.31
N ASP A 518 -2.19 -0.88 11.41
CA ASP A 518 -1.64 0.41 11.08
C ASP A 518 -2.73 1.30 10.45
N GLY A 519 -2.73 2.59 10.78
CA GLY A 519 -3.65 3.56 10.25
C GLY A 519 -4.95 3.73 11.06
N PRO A 520 -4.88 4.16 12.32
CA PRO A 520 -6.07 4.58 13.07
C PRO A 520 -6.76 5.76 12.35
N THR A 521 -8.05 5.94 12.60
CA THR A 521 -8.85 7.03 12.07
C THR A 521 -9.35 7.89 13.21
N ALA A 522 -8.96 9.16 13.23
CA ALA A 522 -9.46 10.15 14.17
C ALA A 522 -10.43 11.11 13.46
N PHE A 523 -11.47 11.53 14.15
CA PHE A 523 -12.38 12.54 13.64
C PHE A 523 -12.96 13.37 14.80
N THR A 524 -13.45 14.55 14.45
CA THR A 524 -14.12 15.47 15.40
C THR A 524 -15.61 15.42 15.16
N ARG A 525 -16.37 15.14 16.22
CA ARG A 525 -17.83 15.18 16.21
C ARG A 525 -18.35 16.62 16.10
N LYS A 526 -19.62 16.78 15.72
CA LYS A 526 -20.28 18.09 15.65
C LYS A 526 -20.29 18.83 16.98
N ASP A 527 -20.35 18.09 18.10
CA ASP A 527 -20.26 18.63 19.46
C ASP A 527 -18.83 19.03 19.90
N GLY A 528 -17.82 18.69 19.09
CA GLY A 528 -16.42 19.02 19.32
C GLY A 528 -15.61 17.95 20.04
N ARG A 529 -16.20 16.83 20.43
CA ARG A 529 -15.45 15.69 20.97
C ARG A 529 -14.63 15.02 19.85
N VAL A 530 -13.45 14.53 20.20
CA VAL A 530 -12.62 13.70 19.32
C VAL A 530 -12.85 12.22 19.64
N GLU A 531 -12.99 11.44 18.60
CA GLU A 531 -13.02 9.98 18.68
C GLU A 531 -11.98 9.36 17.73
N VAL A 532 -11.41 8.22 18.14
CA VAL A 532 -10.42 7.47 17.37
C VAL A 532 -10.87 6.03 17.24
N TYR A 533 -10.73 5.46 16.05
CA TYR A 533 -11.09 4.09 15.74
C TYR A 533 -9.93 3.39 15.05
N ALA A 534 -9.61 2.18 15.48
CA ALA A 534 -8.56 1.35 14.89
C ALA A 534 -9.03 -0.09 14.74
N ALA A 535 -8.96 -0.61 13.52
CA ALA A 535 -9.25 -2.02 13.29
C ALA A 535 -8.17 -2.91 13.93
N ASP A 536 -8.57 -4.06 14.45
CA ASP A 536 -7.67 -5.13 14.89
C ASP A 536 -7.97 -6.44 14.15
N LYS A 537 -7.60 -7.57 14.73
CA LYS A 537 -7.85 -8.91 14.13
C LYS A 537 -9.26 -9.44 14.36
N THR A 538 -10.06 -8.78 15.18
CA THR A 538 -11.38 -9.28 15.67
C THR A 538 -12.50 -8.27 15.50
N GLY A 539 -12.22 -6.97 15.53
CA GLY A 539 -13.20 -5.91 15.47
C GLY A 539 -12.56 -4.54 15.22
N VAL A 540 -13.08 -3.53 15.90
CA VAL A 540 -12.57 -2.16 15.86
C VAL A 540 -12.53 -1.62 17.29
N GLN A 541 -11.34 -1.31 17.77
CA GLN A 541 -11.16 -0.62 19.06
C GLN A 541 -11.46 0.85 18.91
N CYS A 542 -11.96 1.50 19.95
CA CYS A 542 -12.27 2.92 19.95
C CYS A 542 -11.79 3.63 21.21
N TRP A 543 -11.48 4.92 21.07
CA TRP A 543 -11.15 5.86 22.16
C TRP A 543 -11.95 7.13 21.92
N ARG A 544 -12.50 7.71 22.98
CA ARG A 544 -13.34 8.89 22.87
C ARG A 544 -13.13 9.86 24.04
N GLN A 545 -13.37 11.12 23.77
CA GLN A 545 -13.50 12.16 24.78
C GLN A 545 -14.93 12.16 25.36
N ASP A 546 -15.10 12.38 26.65
CA ASP A 546 -16.41 12.61 27.26
C ASP A 546 -16.95 14.02 26.99
N ALA A 547 -16.06 14.99 26.83
CA ALA A 547 -16.36 16.37 26.46
C ALA A 547 -15.15 16.95 25.68
N PRO A 548 -15.33 18.00 24.86
CA PRO A 548 -14.21 18.75 24.30
C PRO A 548 -13.23 19.16 25.40
N GLY A 549 -11.93 19.00 25.16
CA GLY A 549 -10.91 19.30 26.16
C GLY A 549 -10.63 18.18 27.16
N ALA A 550 -11.45 17.14 27.27
CA ALA A 550 -11.21 16.00 28.12
C ALA A 550 -10.11 15.07 27.52
N ASP A 551 -9.56 14.20 28.37
CA ASP A 551 -8.67 13.13 27.92
C ASP A 551 -9.48 12.02 27.24
N LEU A 552 -8.84 11.31 26.30
CA LEU A 552 -9.46 10.16 25.67
C LEU A 552 -9.48 8.96 26.60
N GLN A 553 -10.59 8.24 26.59
CA GLN A 553 -10.76 6.97 27.28
C GLN A 553 -11.05 5.85 26.28
N GLN A 554 -10.48 4.67 26.49
CA GLN A 554 -10.82 3.51 25.70
C GLN A 554 -12.27 3.10 25.98
N GLY A 555 -13.07 3.02 24.93
CA GLY A 555 -14.46 2.57 24.96
C GLY A 555 -14.61 1.08 24.72
N ALA A 556 -15.85 0.62 24.64
CA ALA A 556 -16.15 -0.76 24.24
C ALA A 556 -15.86 -0.94 22.73
N ASP A 557 -15.28 -2.08 22.36
CA ASP A 557 -14.97 -2.40 20.98
C ASP A 557 -16.24 -2.46 20.10
N VAL A 558 -16.12 -1.93 18.90
CA VAL A 558 -17.19 -2.04 17.90
C VAL A 558 -17.13 -3.42 17.26
N GLN A 559 -18.15 -4.21 17.52
CA GLN A 559 -18.28 -5.54 16.94
C GLN A 559 -18.80 -5.41 15.50
N THR A 560 -17.91 -5.45 14.52
CA THR A 560 -18.28 -5.29 13.11
C THR A 560 -18.95 -6.52 12.50
N GLY A 561 -18.92 -7.67 13.21
CA GLY A 561 -19.28 -8.98 12.67
C GLY A 561 -18.14 -9.51 11.78
N PRO A 562 -18.18 -9.34 10.44
CA PRO A 562 -17.00 -9.61 9.61
C PRO A 562 -15.85 -8.65 9.92
N VAL A 563 -14.64 -9.20 10.07
CA VAL A 563 -13.43 -8.44 10.42
C VAL A 563 -13.07 -7.43 9.34
N ALA A 564 -12.64 -6.23 9.74
CA ALA A 564 -12.10 -5.21 8.82
C ALA A 564 -10.71 -5.61 8.31
N SER A 565 -10.47 -5.44 7.02
CA SER A 565 -9.19 -5.81 6.40
C SER A 565 -8.10 -4.73 6.52
N GLY A 566 -8.45 -3.54 6.97
CA GLY A 566 -7.56 -2.38 7.11
C GLY A 566 -8.28 -1.21 7.75
N ARG A 567 -7.83 0.01 7.45
CA ARG A 567 -8.36 1.27 7.97
C ARG A 567 -9.89 1.36 7.82
N VAL A 568 -10.55 1.83 8.86
CA VAL A 568 -11.98 2.13 8.86
C VAL A 568 -12.20 3.63 8.63
N THR A 569 -13.38 4.00 8.13
CA THR A 569 -13.82 5.40 8.04
C THR A 569 -15.06 5.59 8.89
N VAL A 570 -15.12 6.68 9.64
CA VAL A 570 -16.25 7.01 10.51
C VAL A 570 -16.82 8.35 10.10
N VAL A 571 -18.14 8.42 10.03
CA VAL A 571 -18.89 9.65 9.74
C VAL A 571 -20.03 9.82 10.74
N GLU A 572 -20.37 11.08 11.04
CA GLU A 572 -21.48 11.43 11.89
C GLU A 572 -22.70 11.81 11.04
N ALA A 573 -23.79 11.11 11.27
CA ALA A 573 -25.06 11.37 10.62
C ALA A 573 -25.70 12.69 11.09
N GLU A 574 -26.80 13.09 10.48
CA GLU A 574 -27.47 14.35 10.83
C GLU A 574 -28.04 14.33 12.25
N ASP A 575 -28.53 13.17 12.69
CA ASP A 575 -29.05 12.93 14.04
C ASP A 575 -27.95 12.80 15.12
N GLY A 576 -26.68 12.86 14.75
CA GLY A 576 -25.53 12.70 15.64
C GLY A 576 -25.12 11.24 15.88
N SER A 577 -25.83 10.23 15.31
CA SER A 577 -25.37 8.85 15.36
C SER A 577 -24.18 8.64 14.43
N LEU A 578 -23.31 7.66 14.76
CA LEU A 578 -22.14 7.36 13.96
C LEU A 578 -22.38 6.20 13.00
N ALA A 579 -21.73 6.26 11.83
CA ALA A 579 -21.65 5.17 10.89
C ALA A 579 -20.17 4.88 10.56
N LEU A 580 -19.78 3.61 10.66
CA LEU A 580 -18.46 3.12 10.36
C LEU A 580 -18.48 2.33 9.07
N PHE A 581 -17.54 2.62 8.16
CA PHE A 581 -17.39 1.98 6.85
C PHE A 581 -16.04 1.28 6.77
N TYR A 582 -16.02 0.07 6.23
CA TYR A 582 -14.80 -0.73 6.11
C TYR A 582 -14.89 -1.75 4.99
N ARG A 583 -13.75 -2.31 4.57
CA ARG A 583 -13.70 -3.50 3.73
C ARG A 583 -13.62 -4.74 4.59
N GLN A 584 -14.47 -5.71 4.27
CA GLN A 584 -14.47 -7.02 4.91
C GLN A 584 -13.22 -7.81 4.51
N ALA A 585 -12.57 -8.42 5.48
CA ALA A 585 -11.49 -9.37 5.22
C ALA A 585 -11.99 -10.57 4.37
N LYS A 586 -11.11 -11.06 3.49
CA LYS A 586 -11.30 -12.22 2.59
C LYS A 586 -12.26 -12.01 1.41
N THR A 587 -13.07 -10.98 1.41
CA THR A 587 -14.02 -10.71 0.32
C THR A 587 -13.83 -9.33 -0.30
N ALA A 588 -13.11 -8.43 0.37
CA ALA A 588 -12.95 -7.01 0.03
C ALA A 588 -14.30 -6.24 -0.07
N GLU A 589 -15.44 -6.86 0.26
CA GLU A 589 -16.76 -6.23 0.23
C GLU A 589 -16.80 -5.02 1.16
N VAL A 590 -17.40 -3.94 0.70
CA VAL A 590 -17.61 -2.75 1.53
C VAL A 590 -18.79 -3.01 2.46
N ARG A 591 -18.63 -2.69 3.72
CA ARG A 591 -19.66 -2.84 4.74
C ARG A 591 -19.80 -1.58 5.58
N SER A 592 -20.98 -1.41 6.17
CA SER A 592 -21.22 -0.38 7.17
C SER A 592 -21.85 -0.96 8.43
N VAL A 593 -21.54 -0.35 9.57
CA VAL A 593 -22.22 -0.56 10.85
C VAL A 593 -22.58 0.79 11.45
N ARG A 594 -23.76 0.92 12.05
CA ARG A 594 -24.26 2.20 12.57
C ARG A 594 -24.62 2.10 14.06
N GLN A 595 -24.48 3.23 14.78
CA GLN A 595 -25.10 3.39 16.07
C GLN A 595 -26.62 3.46 15.94
N GLN A 596 -27.34 2.92 16.92
CA GLN A 596 -28.80 2.94 16.96
C GLN A 596 -29.36 4.36 17.25
N HIS A 597 -28.62 5.14 18.01
CA HIS A 597 -28.85 6.54 18.33
C HIS A 597 -27.51 7.18 18.75
N PRO A 598 -27.40 8.52 18.84
CA PRO A 598 -26.20 9.19 19.32
C PRO A 598 -25.68 8.61 20.64
N ASP A 599 -24.38 8.33 20.69
CA ASP A 599 -23.68 7.66 21.81
C ASP A 599 -24.25 6.32 22.27
N GLY A 600 -25.14 5.73 21.46
CA GLY A 600 -25.77 4.45 21.75
C GLY A 600 -24.96 3.26 21.24
N ASP A 601 -25.54 2.09 21.48
CA ASP A 601 -24.95 0.83 21.03
C ASP A 601 -24.85 0.76 19.50
N TRP A 602 -23.81 0.09 19.02
CA TRP A 602 -23.67 -0.25 17.61
C TRP A 602 -24.64 -1.36 17.21
N SER A 603 -25.13 -1.31 15.99
CA SER A 603 -25.97 -2.37 15.45
C SER A 603 -25.24 -3.71 15.49
N ALA A 604 -25.90 -4.76 15.96
CA ALA A 604 -25.32 -6.09 16.08
C ALA A 604 -24.90 -6.71 14.73
N LYS A 605 -25.39 -6.16 13.62
CA LYS A 605 -25.10 -6.64 12.26
C LYS A 605 -24.67 -5.49 11.38
N SER A 606 -23.58 -5.68 10.63
CA SER A 606 -23.16 -4.77 9.56
C SER A 606 -23.98 -5.04 8.29
N VAL A 607 -24.18 -3.98 7.51
CA VAL A 607 -24.84 -4.03 6.20
C VAL A 607 -23.78 -4.18 5.12
N ALA A 608 -23.99 -5.08 4.18
CA ALA A 608 -23.17 -5.23 2.99
C ALA A 608 -23.57 -4.17 1.96
N LEU A 609 -22.60 -3.45 1.42
CA LEU A 609 -22.77 -2.42 0.40
C LEU A 609 -22.20 -2.86 -0.97
N ALA A 610 -22.01 -4.15 -1.18
CA ALA A 610 -21.36 -4.72 -2.36
C ALA A 610 -19.92 -4.19 -2.57
N GLY A 611 -19.45 -4.04 -3.83
CA GLY A 611 -18.10 -3.52 -4.10
C GLY A 611 -16.98 -4.43 -3.60
N GLY A 612 -17.16 -5.75 -3.75
CA GLY A 612 -16.23 -6.79 -3.30
C GLY A 612 -14.97 -6.93 -4.16
N ASP A 613 -14.40 -5.78 -4.58
CA ASP A 613 -13.16 -5.72 -5.36
C ASP A 613 -12.32 -4.52 -4.93
N GLY A 614 -11.01 -4.56 -5.24
CA GLY A 614 -10.07 -3.51 -4.89
C GLY A 614 -9.56 -3.58 -3.45
N VAL A 615 -8.71 -2.61 -3.10
CA VAL A 615 -8.01 -2.55 -1.81
C VAL A 615 -8.02 -1.12 -1.25
N GLY A 616 -7.62 -0.96 0.00
CA GLY A 616 -7.51 0.32 0.69
C GLY A 616 -8.81 0.82 1.30
N PRO A 617 -8.77 1.94 2.05
CA PRO A 617 -9.92 2.48 2.76
C PRO A 617 -11.00 3.02 1.81
N VAL A 618 -12.21 3.12 2.33
CA VAL A 618 -13.36 3.72 1.66
C VAL A 618 -13.51 5.14 2.18
N ALA A 619 -13.33 6.15 1.33
CA ALA A 619 -13.62 7.52 1.71
C ALA A 619 -15.14 7.71 1.80
N THR A 620 -15.62 8.30 2.88
CA THR A 620 -17.05 8.47 3.10
C THR A 620 -17.34 9.86 3.68
N LEU A 621 -18.43 10.46 3.24
CA LEU A 621 -18.94 11.73 3.71
C LEU A 621 -20.46 11.63 3.93
N TRP A 622 -20.96 12.15 5.04
CA TRP A 622 -22.40 12.25 5.26
C TRP A 622 -22.97 13.47 4.53
N ARG A 623 -24.06 13.28 3.78
CA ARG A 623 -24.74 14.39 3.09
C ARG A 623 -25.83 14.99 3.97
N SER A 624 -25.89 16.33 3.98
CA SER A 624 -26.91 17.12 4.66
C SER A 624 -27.82 17.80 3.62
N GLY A 625 -29.09 18.06 3.93
CA GLY A 625 -30.02 18.80 3.07
C GLY A 625 -31.25 18.02 2.62
N LYS A 626 -31.91 18.44 1.52
CA LYS A 626 -33.17 17.82 1.03
C LYS A 626 -33.02 16.36 0.64
N ASP A 627 -31.82 15.92 0.26
CA ASP A 627 -31.44 14.53 0.02
C ASP A 627 -30.73 13.94 1.24
N ALA A 628 -31.02 14.48 2.43
CA ALA A 628 -30.39 14.11 3.68
C ALA A 628 -30.66 12.66 4.08
N GLY A 629 -29.69 12.08 4.73
CA GLY A 629 -29.78 10.75 5.33
C GLY A 629 -28.94 9.69 4.64
N ASP A 630 -28.17 10.02 3.58
CA ASP A 630 -27.33 9.09 2.85
C ASP A 630 -25.84 9.43 2.96
N ALA A 631 -25.03 8.39 3.09
CA ALA A 631 -23.59 8.49 2.97
C ALA A 631 -23.19 8.47 1.49
N LEU A 632 -22.26 9.35 1.12
CA LEU A 632 -21.55 9.31 -0.14
C LEU A 632 -20.21 8.62 0.11
N SER A 633 -19.99 7.50 -0.55
CA SER A 633 -18.77 6.71 -0.39
C SER A 633 -18.02 6.57 -1.70
N VAL A 634 -16.68 6.62 -1.65
CA VAL A 634 -15.80 6.40 -2.81
C VAL A 634 -14.73 5.39 -2.44
N ARG A 635 -14.54 4.39 -3.29
CA ARG A 635 -13.55 3.32 -3.13
C ARG A 635 -12.67 3.19 -4.38
N LEU A 636 -11.52 2.56 -4.22
CA LEU A 636 -10.68 2.14 -5.33
C LEU A 636 -11.07 0.71 -5.74
N GLY A 637 -11.35 0.50 -7.04
CA GLY A 637 -11.66 -0.80 -7.62
C GLY A 637 -10.42 -1.57 -8.09
N THR A 638 -10.65 -2.82 -8.53
CA THR A 638 -9.60 -3.66 -9.14
C THR A 638 -9.09 -3.11 -10.46
N ASP A 639 -9.92 -2.36 -11.16
CA ASP A 639 -9.59 -1.66 -12.40
C ASP A 639 -8.71 -0.43 -12.18
N LEU A 640 -8.24 -0.18 -10.95
CA LEU A 640 -7.49 1.01 -10.54
C LEU A 640 -8.25 2.32 -10.79
N ALA A 641 -9.58 2.27 -10.87
CA ALA A 641 -10.44 3.45 -10.98
C ALA A 641 -11.17 3.72 -9.66
N ALA A 642 -11.63 4.97 -9.49
CA ALA A 642 -12.51 5.32 -8.38
C ALA A 642 -13.96 4.95 -8.71
N HIS A 643 -14.65 4.40 -7.72
CA HIS A 643 -16.06 4.03 -7.81
C HIS A 643 -16.84 4.69 -6.68
N GLY A 644 -17.96 5.31 -7.01
CA GLY A 644 -18.78 6.03 -6.04
C GLY A 644 -20.08 5.29 -5.73
N LEU A 645 -20.58 5.43 -4.50
CA LEU A 645 -21.88 4.95 -4.05
C LEU A 645 -22.58 6.04 -3.29
N VAL A 646 -23.88 6.21 -3.57
CA VAL A 646 -24.80 7.02 -2.78
C VAL A 646 -25.93 6.11 -2.35
N GLY A 647 -26.11 5.90 -1.03
CA GLY A 647 -27.22 5.07 -0.58
C GLY A 647 -27.04 4.39 0.76
N LYS A 648 -28.10 3.66 1.16
CA LYS A 648 -28.30 3.10 2.49
C LYS A 648 -28.22 1.58 2.56
N ASP A 649 -28.52 0.88 1.47
CA ASP A 649 -28.69 -0.56 1.47
C ASP A 649 -27.90 -1.27 0.38
N GLY A 650 -27.63 -2.55 0.60
CA GLY A 650 -26.68 -3.36 -0.16
C GLY A 650 -27.11 -3.78 -1.57
N SER A 651 -28.17 -3.20 -2.13
CA SER A 651 -28.65 -3.52 -3.48
C SER A 651 -27.96 -2.71 -4.58
N GLU A 652 -27.06 -1.80 -4.22
CA GLU A 652 -26.57 -0.74 -5.09
C GLU A 652 -25.28 -1.11 -5.83
N GLN A 653 -25.18 -0.65 -7.06
CA GLN A 653 -23.97 -0.77 -7.87
C GLN A 653 -23.03 0.40 -7.59
N TRP A 654 -21.73 0.14 -7.66
CA TRP A 654 -20.69 1.14 -7.56
C TRP A 654 -20.29 1.62 -8.96
N PRO A 655 -20.88 2.69 -9.49
CA PRO A 655 -20.49 3.21 -10.78
C PRO A 655 -19.06 3.75 -10.76
N THR A 656 -18.35 3.57 -11.86
CA THR A 656 -17.02 4.14 -12.07
C THR A 656 -17.11 5.65 -12.21
N LEU A 657 -16.25 6.40 -11.52
CA LEU A 657 -16.17 7.85 -11.59
C LEU A 657 -15.27 8.34 -12.73
N GLY A 658 -15.28 7.67 -13.88
CA GLY A 658 -14.47 8.02 -15.04
C GLY A 658 -13.18 7.21 -15.20
N ASP A 659 -12.47 7.38 -16.31
CA ASP A 659 -11.31 6.59 -16.68
C ASP A 659 -9.99 7.24 -16.21
N VAL A 660 -9.82 7.35 -14.90
CA VAL A 660 -8.57 7.82 -14.27
C VAL A 660 -7.90 6.64 -13.58
N THR A 661 -6.64 6.37 -13.88
CA THR A 661 -5.86 5.40 -13.11
C THR A 661 -5.45 6.02 -11.78
N VAL A 662 -6.06 5.55 -10.70
CA VAL A 662 -5.89 6.05 -9.33
C VAL A 662 -4.84 5.24 -8.59
N LEU A 663 -4.00 5.91 -7.78
CA LEU A 663 -2.93 5.27 -7.01
C LEU A 663 -3.36 4.79 -5.64
N ARG A 664 -4.10 5.60 -4.91
CA ARG A 664 -4.41 5.38 -3.48
C ARG A 664 -5.87 5.70 -3.22
N SER A 665 -6.25 5.75 -1.95
CA SER A 665 -7.60 6.11 -1.54
C SER A 665 -8.01 7.51 -2.04
N ALA A 666 -9.30 7.68 -2.29
CA ALA A 666 -9.90 8.99 -2.45
C ALA A 666 -9.94 9.78 -1.13
N SER A 667 -10.18 11.09 -1.22
CA SER A 667 -10.57 11.95 -0.11
C SER A 667 -11.81 12.75 -0.48
N LEU A 668 -12.68 12.98 0.49
CA LEU A 668 -13.94 13.72 0.32
C LEU A 668 -14.00 14.92 1.27
N ALA A 669 -14.46 16.05 0.76
CA ALA A 669 -14.75 17.21 1.58
C ALA A 669 -15.98 17.98 1.05
N LEU A 670 -16.59 18.81 1.88
CA LEU A 670 -17.61 19.76 1.46
C LEU A 670 -16.96 21.07 1.02
N SER A 671 -17.30 21.56 -0.17
CA SER A 671 -16.95 22.93 -0.59
C SER A 671 -17.71 23.97 0.23
N GLN A 672 -17.42 25.26 -0.01
CA GLN A 672 -18.03 26.36 0.74
C GLN A 672 -19.57 26.38 0.63
N ASP A 673 -20.11 26.01 -0.50
CA ASP A 673 -21.55 25.93 -0.78
C ASP A 673 -22.22 24.63 -0.31
N GLY A 674 -21.47 23.75 0.38
CA GLY A 674 -21.94 22.45 0.83
C GLY A 674 -21.90 21.34 -0.23
N THR A 675 -21.42 21.61 -1.43
CA THR A 675 -21.27 20.59 -2.49
C THR A 675 -20.16 19.60 -2.14
N PRO A 676 -20.41 18.28 -2.13
CA PRO A 676 -19.36 17.29 -1.96
C PRO A 676 -18.35 17.33 -3.11
N VAL A 677 -17.08 17.29 -2.76
CA VAL A 677 -15.94 17.20 -3.70
C VAL A 677 -15.15 15.96 -3.38
N VAL A 678 -14.86 15.16 -4.42
CA VAL A 678 -13.94 14.04 -4.33
C VAL A 678 -12.60 14.41 -4.95
N ALA A 679 -11.53 14.02 -4.30
CA ALA A 679 -10.17 14.10 -4.82
C ALA A 679 -9.56 12.70 -4.93
N VAL A 680 -8.81 12.45 -6.01
CA VAL A 680 -7.99 11.24 -6.21
C VAL A 680 -6.60 11.64 -6.70
N LEU A 681 -5.58 10.87 -6.32
CA LEU A 681 -4.23 11.01 -6.86
C LEU A 681 -4.09 10.09 -8.06
N GLY A 682 -3.86 10.64 -9.24
CA GLY A 682 -3.62 9.85 -10.45
C GLY A 682 -2.25 9.18 -10.44
N ALA A 683 -2.13 8.11 -11.19
CA ALA A 683 -0.86 7.38 -11.34
C ALA A 683 0.22 8.15 -12.12
N ASP A 684 -0.10 9.31 -12.64
CA ASP A 684 0.85 10.28 -13.20
C ASP A 684 1.40 11.28 -12.16
N GLY A 685 0.99 11.15 -10.89
CA GLY A 685 1.38 12.04 -9.80
C GLY A 685 0.56 13.33 -9.72
N HIS A 686 -0.44 13.52 -10.57
CA HIS A 686 -1.32 14.69 -10.54
C HIS A 686 -2.65 14.34 -9.87
N PRO A 687 -3.13 15.15 -8.92
CA PRO A 687 -4.45 14.97 -8.36
C PRO A 687 -5.55 15.39 -9.35
N ARG A 688 -6.73 14.82 -9.14
CA ARG A 688 -7.96 15.14 -9.83
C ARG A 688 -9.05 15.39 -8.82
N VAL A 689 -9.92 16.32 -9.14
CA VAL A 689 -11.11 16.62 -8.34
C VAL A 689 -12.36 16.51 -9.20
N ALA A 690 -13.47 16.08 -8.58
CA ALA A 690 -14.79 16.13 -9.20
C ALA A 690 -15.82 16.57 -8.16
N ARG A 691 -16.79 17.39 -8.59
CA ARG A 691 -17.87 17.90 -7.75
C ARG A 691 -19.12 17.06 -7.91
N TYR A 692 -19.81 16.81 -6.82
CA TYR A 692 -21.11 16.13 -6.83
C TYR A 692 -22.23 17.15 -7.11
N GLY A 693 -23.13 16.85 -8.05
CA GLY A 693 -24.23 17.76 -8.37
C GLY A 693 -25.07 17.29 -9.56
N SER A 694 -25.97 18.13 -10.05
CA SER A 694 -26.72 17.86 -11.26
C SER A 694 -25.81 17.89 -12.49
N VAL A 695 -25.76 16.79 -13.24
CA VAL A 695 -24.94 16.66 -14.44
C VAL A 695 -25.69 17.29 -15.62
N ALA A 696 -25.58 18.59 -15.81
CA ALA A 696 -26.02 19.23 -17.04
C ALA A 696 -24.95 19.05 -18.12
N GLY A 697 -25.16 18.13 -19.06
CA GLY A 697 -24.46 18.09 -20.35
C GLY A 697 -23.01 17.53 -20.36
N GLY A 698 -22.60 16.73 -19.39
CA GLY A 698 -21.24 16.15 -19.30
C GLY A 698 -21.14 14.73 -19.86
N VAL A 699 -20.03 14.43 -20.51
CA VAL A 699 -19.61 13.11 -20.95
C VAL A 699 -19.47 12.17 -19.74
N GLY A 700 -20.31 11.15 -19.68
CA GLY A 700 -20.36 10.18 -18.59
C GLY A 700 -21.65 10.26 -17.77
N ARG A 701 -22.73 9.70 -18.31
CA ARG A 701 -23.99 9.56 -17.57
C ARG A 701 -23.79 8.52 -16.47
N TYR A 702 -23.57 8.96 -15.27
CA TYR A 702 -23.70 8.13 -14.07
C TYR A 702 -25.13 8.27 -13.56
N SER A 703 -26.06 7.57 -14.23
CA SER A 703 -27.43 7.46 -13.78
C SER A 703 -27.47 6.52 -12.57
N THR A 704 -27.63 7.05 -11.38
CA THR A 704 -28.26 6.30 -10.33
C THR A 704 -29.77 6.24 -10.61
N ALA A 705 -30.45 5.15 -10.29
CA ALA A 705 -31.89 4.97 -10.55
C ALA A 705 -32.81 5.98 -9.81
N ALA A 706 -32.27 6.98 -9.14
CA ALA A 706 -32.93 8.05 -8.40
C ALA A 706 -32.69 9.44 -8.99
N GLY A 707 -32.51 9.59 -10.32
CA GLY A 707 -32.56 10.85 -11.04
C GLY A 707 -31.33 11.75 -10.89
N ASP A 708 -30.61 11.96 -11.99
CA ASP A 708 -29.77 13.09 -12.39
C ASP A 708 -28.69 13.66 -11.46
N ALA A 709 -28.33 13.05 -10.32
CA ALA A 709 -27.25 13.51 -9.45
C ALA A 709 -26.06 12.52 -9.47
N GLY A 710 -24.85 13.04 -9.63
CA GLY A 710 -23.62 12.26 -9.70
C GLY A 710 -22.39 13.15 -9.62
N PHE A 711 -21.19 12.58 -9.72
CA PHE A 711 -19.98 13.37 -9.89
C PHE A 711 -19.84 13.86 -11.32
N GLY A 712 -19.47 15.11 -11.49
CA GLY A 712 -19.10 15.70 -12.78
C GLY A 712 -17.78 15.11 -13.32
N ALA A 713 -17.34 15.63 -14.47
CA ALA A 713 -16.06 15.24 -15.05
C ALA A 713 -14.89 15.56 -14.11
N TRP A 714 -13.86 14.71 -14.14
CA TRP A 714 -12.63 14.97 -13.43
C TRP A 714 -11.91 16.20 -13.97
N LYS A 715 -11.45 17.05 -13.09
CA LYS A 715 -10.55 18.14 -13.39
C LYS A 715 -9.14 17.78 -12.90
N ALA A 716 -8.14 17.82 -13.79
CA ALA A 716 -6.73 17.70 -13.44
C ALA A 716 -6.22 18.98 -12.77
N LEU A 717 -5.35 18.85 -11.78
CA LEU A 717 -4.74 19.94 -11.04
C LEU A 717 -3.24 20.04 -11.31
#